data_53907fc7eebd1aa679e04fc2d31541cc
#
_entry.id   53907fc7eebd1aa679e04fc2d31541cc
#
_cell.length_a   1.000
_cell.length_b   1.000
_cell.length_c   1.000
_cell.angle_alpha   90.00
_cell.angle_beta   90.00
_cell.angle_gamma   90.00
#
_symmetry.space_group_name_H-M   'P 1'
#
loop_
_entity.id
_entity.type
_entity.pdbx_description
1 polymer ?
#
loop_
_entity_poly.entity_id
_entity_poly.type
_entity_poly.pdbx_seq_one_letter_code
_entity_poly.pdbx_strand_id
1 'polypeptide(L)'
;MKNLTTAYLTLLALTLVFAGCSTTGKLPEGEILYTGINSINYVDQGDKYRKGDAKYAGGVIVSIADAVDKISDAFTGGGTSAGDKAEESSAKPSQKERDSIRIANEQENAVLETVKEELEAVFACAPNNSFFGSSRYRTPLPIGLWAYNAWSDSKKGLGHFLYKTMGSEPVLISNVNPETRIKVADNVLRNYGYFHGHSDFSLQLNKNPHTARINYNIHTGRIFRIDTVEYVGFEGLADSLIRANMSGSLLKRGVPFSAVTLSNEQSRIASMLRNEGFYYYIPSSATYKADTIAKPYRVLLRMQPKANIPPMVMKQWYIGRANISVLKNYGDTIQHEHRMRRGIGTYYYSGASQPVKLGVIFRNLLHRKGKLYSYDDQQKTQQLLSDLGIFSQLSLSYVPRDTTSACDTLDLWVNAVLDKRYSADFEVNVTERNSERIGPGMSLAIKKKNAFKRAELLSFKIFGSYEWKTNLEKHQSGALFNSYEAGIKVSLDVPRFVFPGMNPRRLRFPASTSISFSTDWLNRSGFYNMFSLGVDLAYTWRRNHTSRHELTPISLSFDKLIHTTTEFDSILNVSPSLAVSMRDRFVPAMQYTYTYTSPASSRNPIIWQLTVKEAGALTSGICAMSGQSFSKKNKNVFKNPFAQFIKVSSEIRKSYKLGINTRLATRIMGGVAYSYGNTDIVPYNDQFYVGGANSVRAFPIRSVGPGRFVSRGRKYSYMDQTGDIKLEGNIELRFPLFGSLMGAWFVDAGNVWTMRSDETRQGGTFHLPDLFNDLALGSGAGLRYDLEFLVIRLDLGVALHDPASIKPGYFDTGKLSNRFALHFAIGYPF
;
A
#
# COMPACT_ATOMS: atom_id res chain seq x y z
N MET A 1 -50.13 -21.64 -8.49
CA MET A 1 -50.39 -21.77 -7.06
C MET A 1 -49.28 -22.40 -6.25
N LYS A 2 -48.50 -23.37 -6.76
CA LYS A 2 -47.39 -24.01 -6.00
C LYS A 2 -46.24 -23.01 -5.62
N ASN A 3 -45.94 -21.99 -6.43
CA ASN A 3 -44.90 -21.03 -6.14
C ASN A 3 -45.31 -19.95 -5.11
N LEU A 4 -46.62 -19.69 -4.97
CA LEU A 4 -47.13 -18.78 -3.95
C LEU A 4 -47.14 -19.42 -2.56
N THR A 5 -47.49 -20.71 -2.48
CA THR A 5 -47.43 -21.46 -1.21
C THR A 5 -46.02 -21.67 -0.68
N THR A 6 -45.03 -21.89 -1.56
CA THR A 6 -43.61 -21.95 -1.14
C THR A 6 -43.10 -20.58 -0.70
N ALA A 7 -43.47 -19.50 -1.34
CA ALA A 7 -43.10 -18.13 -0.91
C ALA A 7 -43.76 -17.76 0.43
N TYR A 8 -45.03 -18.15 0.65
CA TYR A 8 -45.71 -17.96 1.94
C TYR A 8 -45.16 -18.85 3.04
N LEU A 9 -44.79 -20.10 2.75
CA LEU A 9 -44.13 -21.00 3.71
C LEU A 9 -42.71 -20.53 4.07
N THR A 10 -41.94 -20.00 3.12
CA THR A 10 -40.63 -19.39 3.39
C THR A 10 -40.75 -18.07 4.15
N LEU A 11 -41.75 -17.25 3.84
CA LEU A 11 -42.01 -16.00 4.60
C LEU A 11 -42.54 -16.32 6.01
N LEU A 12 -43.39 -17.34 6.18
CA LEU A 12 -43.88 -17.81 7.47
C LEU A 12 -42.78 -18.47 8.29
N ALA A 13 -41.89 -19.24 7.67
CA ALA A 13 -40.69 -19.79 8.32
C ALA A 13 -39.73 -18.69 8.73
N LEU A 14 -39.53 -17.65 7.88
CA LEU A 14 -38.73 -16.47 8.23
C LEU A 14 -39.34 -15.69 9.41
N THR A 15 -40.69 -15.49 9.40
CA THR A 15 -41.40 -14.76 10.48
C THR A 15 -41.38 -15.53 11.78
N LEU A 16 -41.50 -16.88 11.75
CA LEU A 16 -41.41 -17.74 12.93
C LEU A 16 -39.96 -17.76 13.53
N VAL A 17 -38.94 -17.67 12.70
CA VAL A 17 -37.55 -17.51 13.15
C VAL A 17 -37.32 -16.14 13.82
N PHE A 18 -38.06 -15.10 13.41
CA PHE A 18 -37.96 -13.76 13.97
C PHE A 18 -38.83 -13.51 15.21
N ALA A 19 -39.88 -14.25 15.46
CA ALA A 19 -40.83 -14.03 16.56
C ALA A 19 -40.30 -14.42 17.95
N GLY A 20 -39.17 -15.14 18.06
CA GLY A 20 -38.64 -15.64 19.32
C GLY A 20 -37.23 -15.12 19.65
N CYS A 21 -36.69 -14.14 18.92
CA CYS A 21 -35.26 -13.76 19.03
C CYS A 21 -35.01 -12.69 20.08
N SER A 22 -34.81 -13.11 21.34
CA SER A 22 -34.25 -12.27 22.37
C SER A 22 -32.77 -11.96 22.07
N THR A 23 -32.30 -10.75 22.35
CA THR A 23 -30.89 -10.37 22.33
C THR A 23 -30.20 -10.56 23.66
N THR A 24 -30.98 -10.78 24.73
CA THR A 24 -30.49 -10.80 26.14
C THR A 24 -30.86 -12.11 26.84
N GLY A 25 -31.45 -13.11 26.14
CA GLY A 25 -31.97 -14.36 26.73
C GLY A 25 -30.92 -15.27 27.37
N LYS A 26 -29.68 -15.20 26.93
CA LYS A 26 -28.55 -16.02 27.43
C LYS A 26 -27.44 -15.15 28.04
N LEU A 27 -27.76 -13.98 28.57
CA LEU A 27 -26.80 -13.20 29.34
C LEU A 27 -26.54 -13.84 30.71
N PRO A 28 -25.27 -13.84 31.20
CA PRO A 28 -24.98 -14.23 32.57
C PRO A 28 -25.75 -13.36 33.59
N GLU A 29 -26.07 -13.90 34.74
CA GLU A 29 -26.75 -13.15 35.79
C GLU A 29 -25.95 -11.92 36.23
N GLY A 30 -26.58 -10.77 36.30
CA GLY A 30 -25.97 -9.49 36.68
C GLY A 30 -25.18 -8.79 35.56
N GLU A 31 -25.01 -9.39 34.39
CA GLU A 31 -24.28 -8.79 33.29
C GLU A 31 -25.16 -7.91 32.38
N ILE A 32 -24.57 -6.85 31.87
CA ILE A 32 -25.22 -5.89 30.99
C ILE A 32 -24.60 -5.96 29.58
N LEU A 33 -25.44 -6.13 28.58
CA LEU A 33 -25.03 -6.13 27.18
C LEU A 33 -24.59 -4.72 26.76
N TYR A 34 -23.38 -4.63 26.26
CA TYR A 34 -22.85 -3.39 25.70
C TYR A 34 -23.47 -3.10 24.33
N THR A 35 -24.08 -1.93 24.19
CA THR A 35 -24.77 -1.51 22.95
C THR A 35 -24.08 -0.35 22.23
N GLY A 36 -22.85 -0.01 22.64
CA GLY A 36 -22.05 1.01 22.00
C GLY A 36 -21.75 2.21 22.86
N ILE A 37 -20.93 3.10 22.33
CA ILE A 37 -20.66 4.41 22.92
C ILE A 37 -21.82 5.34 22.59
N ASN A 38 -22.32 6.05 23.59
CA ASN A 38 -23.30 7.10 23.38
C ASN A 38 -22.63 8.42 23.02
N SER A 39 -21.66 8.86 23.83
CA SER A 39 -20.90 10.09 23.61
C SER A 39 -19.45 9.96 24.13
N ILE A 40 -18.55 10.70 23.51
CA ILE A 40 -17.23 11.03 24.04
C ILE A 40 -17.23 12.55 24.16
N ASN A 41 -17.29 13.04 25.39
CA ASN A 41 -17.42 14.46 25.68
C ASN A 41 -16.07 14.99 26.14
N TYR A 42 -15.63 16.05 25.51
CA TYR A 42 -14.46 16.81 25.94
C TYR A 42 -14.96 18.02 26.72
N VAL A 43 -14.85 17.96 28.06
CA VAL A 43 -15.52 18.92 28.96
C VAL A 43 -14.77 20.23 29.02
N ASP A 44 -13.46 20.22 28.99
CA ASP A 44 -12.60 21.40 29.15
C ASP A 44 -11.94 21.86 27.86
N GLN A 45 -12.70 21.96 26.77
CA GLN A 45 -12.16 22.56 25.54
C GLN A 45 -11.99 24.09 25.75
N GLY A 46 -10.83 24.42 26.31
CA GLY A 46 -10.35 25.78 26.26
C GLY A 46 -10.77 26.66 27.40
N ASP A 47 -10.10 26.57 28.52
CA ASP A 47 -9.64 27.78 29.19
C ASP A 47 -8.69 28.48 28.20
N LYS A 48 -9.28 29.26 27.29
CA LYS A 48 -8.56 30.16 26.40
C LYS A 48 -7.64 31.00 27.25
N TYR A 49 -6.38 31.09 26.88
CA TYR A 49 -5.38 31.90 27.56
C TYR A 49 -5.95 33.22 28.03
N ARG A 50 -6.02 33.41 29.36
CA ARG A 50 -6.47 34.71 29.92
C ARG A 50 -5.37 35.74 29.74
N LYS A 51 -5.75 37.01 29.58
CA LYS A 51 -4.86 38.15 29.30
C LYS A 51 -3.64 38.25 30.23
N GLY A 52 -3.64 37.61 31.41
CA GLY A 52 -2.52 37.54 32.37
C GLY A 52 -1.41 36.54 32.01
N ASP A 53 -1.70 35.53 31.22
CA ASP A 53 -0.74 34.46 30.90
C ASP A 53 0.25 34.87 29.81
N ALA A 54 -0.06 35.90 29.04
CA ALA A 54 0.79 36.47 28.00
C ALA A 54 2.10 37.07 28.55
N LYS A 55 2.10 37.52 29.80
CA LYS A 55 3.27 38.11 30.46
C LYS A 55 4.38 37.11 30.78
N TYR A 56 4.02 35.82 30.90
CA TYR A 56 4.98 34.73 31.15
C TYR A 56 5.44 33.95 29.89
N ALA A 57 4.85 34.27 28.76
CA ALA A 57 5.13 33.55 27.50
C ALA A 57 6.27 34.20 26.69
N GLY A 58 7.15 34.94 27.32
CA GLY A 58 8.38 35.46 26.67
C GLY A 58 8.16 35.92 25.23
N GLY A 59 7.26 36.87 25.01
CA GLY A 59 7.20 37.61 23.75
C GLY A 59 6.33 37.06 22.60
N VAL A 60 5.55 36.00 22.76
CA VAL A 60 4.82 35.44 21.60
C VAL A 60 3.44 34.86 21.91
N ILE A 61 2.68 35.39 22.89
CA ILE A 61 1.26 35.01 22.99
C ILE A 61 0.42 36.26 23.22
N VAL A 62 -0.05 36.83 22.15
CA VAL A 62 -1.21 37.74 22.17
C VAL A 62 -2.48 36.90 22.25
N SER A 63 -3.36 37.20 23.17
CA SER A 63 -4.58 36.42 23.39
C SER A 63 -5.43 36.38 22.10
N ILE A 64 -5.83 35.16 21.73
CA ILE A 64 -6.68 34.90 20.55
C ILE A 64 -8.05 35.65 20.69
N ALA A 65 -8.51 35.89 21.92
CA ALA A 65 -9.72 36.60 22.18
C ALA A 65 -9.69 38.07 21.66
N ASP A 66 -8.55 38.77 21.84
CA ASP A 66 -8.39 40.14 21.35
C ASP A 66 -8.28 40.22 19.79
N ALA A 67 -7.90 39.13 19.14
CA ALA A 67 -7.81 39.08 17.68
C ALA A 67 -9.19 38.79 17.03
N VAL A 68 -10.01 37.97 17.67
CA VAL A 68 -11.37 37.65 17.20
C VAL A 68 -12.34 38.83 17.41
N ASP A 69 -12.25 39.54 18.54
CA ASP A 69 -13.08 40.71 18.82
C ASP A 69 -12.74 41.88 17.85
N LYS A 70 -11.46 42.05 17.52
CA LYS A 70 -11.03 43.09 16.54
C LYS A 70 -11.35 42.75 15.08
N ILE A 71 -11.53 41.49 14.75
CA ILE A 71 -12.00 41.05 13.42
C ILE A 71 -13.53 41.22 13.35
N SER A 72 -14.25 40.97 14.44
CA SER A 72 -15.70 41.24 14.52
C SER A 72 -16.02 42.71 14.35
N ASP A 73 -15.26 43.61 15.02
CA ASP A 73 -15.43 45.04 14.93
C ASP A 73 -15.05 45.64 13.57
N ALA A 74 -14.21 44.98 12.81
CA ALA A 74 -13.86 45.41 11.46
C ALA A 74 -14.91 45.06 10.39
N PHE A 75 -15.84 44.14 10.70
CA PHE A 75 -16.94 43.75 9.81
C PHE A 75 -18.30 44.41 10.16
N THR A 76 -18.42 45.07 11.31
CA THR A 76 -19.62 45.84 11.70
C THR A 76 -19.24 47.31 11.73
N GLY A 77 -19.28 47.94 10.61
CA GLY A 77 -19.08 49.39 10.48
C GLY A 77 -20.23 50.17 11.05
N GLY A 78 -19.93 51.13 11.92
CA GLY A 78 -20.75 52.30 12.16
C GLY A 78 -21.14 52.56 13.60
N GLY A 79 -20.67 53.70 14.18
CA GLY A 79 -21.35 54.41 15.26
C GLY A 79 -20.46 54.91 16.39
N THR A 80 -20.10 56.15 16.27
CA THR A 80 -19.47 57.07 17.23
C THR A 80 -19.96 56.99 18.68
N SER A 81 -19.06 56.98 19.67
CA SER A 81 -19.08 58.02 20.69
C SER A 81 -17.77 58.04 21.52
N ALA A 82 -17.32 59.27 21.77
CA ALA A 82 -16.11 59.61 22.52
C ALA A 82 -16.28 59.39 24.04
N GLY A 83 -15.19 58.95 24.66
CA GLY A 83 -15.08 58.87 26.10
C GLY A 83 -13.67 58.48 26.52
N ASP A 84 -12.94 59.51 26.98
CA ASP A 84 -11.58 59.40 27.54
C ASP A 84 -11.33 58.25 28.48
N LYS A 85 -10.23 57.54 28.32
CA LYS A 85 -9.20 57.34 29.35
C LYS A 85 -8.10 56.35 28.94
N ALA A 86 -6.87 56.79 29.19
CA ALA A 86 -5.64 56.04 29.39
C ALA A 86 -5.05 55.28 28.19
N GLU A 87 -4.09 55.93 27.57
CA GLU A 87 -3.06 55.32 26.71
C GLU A 87 -2.23 54.26 27.45
N GLU A 88 -2.47 52.98 27.13
CA GLU A 88 -1.42 51.97 27.18
C GLU A 88 -1.16 51.55 25.73
N SER A 89 -0.01 51.94 25.21
CA SER A 89 0.41 51.68 23.84
C SER A 89 0.55 50.18 23.61
N SER A 90 -0.46 49.54 23.08
CA SER A 90 -0.37 48.18 22.55
C SER A 90 0.11 48.26 21.11
N ALA A 91 1.44 48.17 20.91
CA ALA A 91 2.03 47.96 19.58
C ALA A 91 1.41 46.72 18.93
N LYS A 92 0.90 46.85 17.71
CA LYS A 92 0.39 45.73 16.92
C LYS A 92 1.53 44.72 16.74
N PRO A 93 1.29 43.38 16.99
CA PRO A 93 2.33 42.37 16.81
C PRO A 93 2.88 42.37 15.38
N SER A 94 4.18 42.25 15.26
CA SER A 94 4.87 42.20 13.98
C SER A 94 4.38 41.03 13.12
N GLN A 95 4.53 41.11 11.83
CA GLN A 95 4.14 40.01 10.91
C GLN A 95 4.80 38.69 11.25
N LYS A 96 6.09 38.71 11.71
CA LYS A 96 6.82 37.54 12.21
C LYS A 96 6.17 36.94 13.48
N GLU A 97 5.67 37.76 14.38
CA GLU A 97 4.99 37.30 15.60
C GLU A 97 3.65 36.67 15.28
N ARG A 98 2.87 37.23 14.36
CA ARG A 98 1.59 36.63 13.87
C ARG A 98 1.80 35.28 13.22
N ASP A 99 2.83 35.16 12.38
CA ASP A 99 3.14 33.87 11.73
C ASP A 99 3.60 32.83 12.75
N SER A 100 4.37 33.24 13.77
CA SER A 100 4.79 32.34 14.85
C SER A 100 3.61 31.86 15.71
N ILE A 101 2.67 32.74 16.00
CA ILE A 101 1.41 32.42 16.74
C ILE A 101 0.55 31.46 15.93
N ARG A 102 0.41 31.70 14.62
CA ARG A 102 -0.35 30.83 13.73
C ARG A 102 0.24 29.41 13.69
N ILE A 103 1.55 29.31 13.52
CA ILE A 103 2.26 28.01 13.49
C ILE A 103 2.11 27.28 14.83
N ALA A 104 2.20 27.99 15.95
CA ALA A 104 2.03 27.40 17.29
C ALA A 104 0.60 26.86 17.50
N ASN A 105 -0.41 27.59 17.02
CA ASN A 105 -1.81 27.18 17.11
C ASN A 105 -2.11 26.00 16.17
N GLU A 106 -1.56 25.99 14.97
CA GLU A 106 -1.68 24.86 14.03
C GLU A 106 -1.04 23.58 14.63
N GLN A 107 0.10 23.72 15.30
CA GLN A 107 0.75 22.58 15.98
C GLN A 107 -0.07 22.08 17.16
N GLU A 108 -0.67 22.97 17.96
CA GLU A 108 -1.52 22.58 19.09
C GLU A 108 -2.77 21.87 18.61
N ASN A 109 -3.45 22.40 17.60
CA ASN A 109 -4.61 21.77 17.00
C ASN A 109 -4.25 20.39 16.41
N ALA A 110 -3.09 20.25 15.77
CA ALA A 110 -2.64 18.98 15.24
C ALA A 110 -2.38 17.94 16.36
N VAL A 111 -1.78 18.37 17.47
CA VAL A 111 -1.59 17.51 18.65
C VAL A 111 -2.94 17.14 19.28
N LEU A 112 -3.85 18.07 19.43
CA LEU A 112 -5.17 17.83 19.99
C LEU A 112 -5.97 16.83 19.14
N GLU A 113 -5.93 16.97 17.81
CA GLU A 113 -6.56 16.00 16.90
C GLU A 113 -5.94 14.61 17.02
N THR A 114 -4.60 14.53 17.13
CA THR A 114 -3.91 13.25 17.37
C THR A 114 -4.33 12.61 18.69
N VAL A 115 -4.42 13.41 19.76
CA VAL A 115 -4.88 12.94 21.08
C VAL A 115 -6.33 12.47 21.01
N LYS A 116 -7.21 13.20 20.34
CA LYS A 116 -8.60 12.79 20.13
C LYS A 116 -8.68 11.45 19.40
N GLU A 117 -7.90 11.28 18.34
CA GLU A 117 -7.86 10.02 17.60
C GLU A 117 -7.36 8.85 18.44
N GLU A 118 -6.30 9.05 19.25
CA GLU A 118 -5.80 8.00 20.15
C GLU A 118 -6.81 7.69 21.25
N LEU A 119 -7.45 8.70 21.84
CA LEU A 119 -8.49 8.50 22.86
C LEU A 119 -9.71 7.78 22.25
N GLU A 120 -10.16 8.18 21.06
CA GLU A 120 -11.22 7.46 20.36
C GLU A 120 -10.83 6.00 20.08
N ALA A 121 -9.57 5.74 19.74
CA ALA A 121 -9.07 4.38 19.55
C ALA A 121 -9.04 3.58 20.86
N VAL A 122 -8.66 4.20 21.99
CA VAL A 122 -8.68 3.57 23.32
C VAL A 122 -10.10 3.19 23.71
N PHE A 123 -11.08 4.06 23.47
CA PHE A 123 -12.48 3.81 23.82
C PHE A 123 -13.20 2.94 22.79
N ALA A 124 -12.68 2.84 21.56
CA ALA A 124 -13.32 2.09 20.50
C ALA A 124 -13.51 0.62 20.87
N CYS A 125 -14.77 0.26 21.01
CA CYS A 125 -15.21 -1.14 21.14
C CYS A 125 -16.48 -1.29 20.30
N ALA A 126 -16.44 -2.15 19.31
CA ALA A 126 -17.60 -2.41 18.47
C ALA A 126 -18.62 -3.25 19.26
N PRO A 127 -19.88 -2.80 19.44
CA PRO A 127 -20.94 -3.62 20.00
C PRO A 127 -21.34 -4.71 19.01
N ASN A 128 -22.09 -5.69 19.49
CA ASN A 128 -22.73 -6.64 18.58
C ASN A 128 -23.57 -5.88 17.54
N ASN A 129 -23.57 -6.39 16.29
CA ASN A 129 -24.26 -5.78 15.13
C ASN A 129 -23.88 -4.30 14.88
N SER A 130 -22.63 -3.93 15.16
CA SER A 130 -22.12 -2.61 14.82
C SER A 130 -22.26 -2.33 13.31
N PHE A 131 -22.65 -1.09 12.98
CA PHE A 131 -22.71 -0.65 11.59
C PHE A 131 -21.30 -0.21 11.15
N PHE A 132 -20.72 -0.91 10.18
CA PHE A 132 -19.36 -0.66 9.68
C PHE A 132 -18.24 -0.72 10.75
N GLY A 133 -18.41 -1.54 11.79
CA GLY A 133 -17.47 -1.60 12.91
C GLY A 133 -17.51 -0.37 13.83
N SER A 134 -18.53 0.47 13.71
CA SER A 134 -18.69 1.66 14.53
C SER A 134 -18.96 1.30 15.98
N SER A 135 -18.28 1.99 16.90
CA SER A 135 -18.59 1.90 18.33
C SER A 135 -19.91 2.60 18.72
N ARG A 136 -20.49 3.41 17.82
CA ARG A 136 -21.67 4.28 18.08
C ARG A 136 -22.93 3.79 17.36
N TYR A 137 -22.79 3.26 16.15
CA TYR A 137 -23.91 2.91 15.29
C TYR A 137 -24.08 1.40 15.15
N ARG A 138 -25.33 0.93 15.16
CA ARG A 138 -25.70 -0.48 15.05
C ARG A 138 -26.67 -0.70 13.90
N THR A 139 -26.61 -1.87 13.28
CA THR A 139 -27.64 -2.32 12.34
C THR A 139 -28.93 -2.65 13.08
N PRO A 140 -30.12 -2.46 12.48
CA PRO A 140 -31.39 -2.73 13.14
C PRO A 140 -31.63 -4.23 13.44
N LEU A 141 -30.95 -5.14 12.72
CA LEU A 141 -31.10 -6.58 12.86
C LEU A 141 -29.88 -7.22 13.52
N PRO A 142 -29.95 -7.63 14.79
CA PRO A 142 -28.85 -8.25 15.53
C PRO A 142 -28.74 -9.75 15.25
N ILE A 143 -28.55 -10.14 13.98
CA ILE A 143 -28.56 -11.53 13.49
C ILE A 143 -27.55 -12.39 14.26
N GLY A 144 -26.35 -11.87 14.56
CA GLY A 144 -25.32 -12.60 15.30
C GLY A 144 -25.74 -12.98 16.72
N LEU A 145 -26.38 -12.06 17.46
CA LEU A 145 -26.93 -12.33 18.78
C LEU A 145 -28.14 -13.27 18.73
N TRP A 146 -28.97 -13.16 17.72
CA TRP A 146 -30.08 -14.10 17.54
C TRP A 146 -29.57 -15.51 17.30
N ALA A 147 -28.57 -15.67 16.42
CA ALA A 147 -27.96 -16.97 16.15
C ALA A 147 -27.26 -17.53 17.40
N TYR A 148 -26.61 -16.68 18.22
CA TYR A 148 -26.05 -17.08 19.50
C TYR A 148 -27.11 -17.56 20.46
N ASN A 149 -28.16 -16.77 20.71
CA ASN A 149 -29.22 -17.13 21.67
C ASN A 149 -30.02 -18.35 21.25
N ALA A 150 -30.22 -18.58 19.92
CA ALA A 150 -30.99 -19.71 19.41
C ALA A 150 -30.18 -21.01 19.38
N TRP A 151 -28.88 -20.97 19.01
CA TRP A 151 -28.13 -22.16 18.62
C TRP A 151 -26.77 -22.33 19.31
N SER A 152 -26.39 -21.52 20.28
CA SER A 152 -25.10 -21.67 20.97
C SER A 152 -24.93 -23.05 21.64
N ASP A 153 -26.01 -23.70 22.08
CA ASP A 153 -25.97 -25.03 22.72
C ASP A 153 -25.96 -26.18 21.70
N SER A 154 -26.12 -25.87 20.42
CA SER A 154 -26.20 -26.90 19.36
C SER A 154 -24.82 -27.44 19.05
N LYS A 155 -24.55 -28.71 19.41
CA LYS A 155 -23.22 -29.35 19.20
C LYS A 155 -23.02 -29.93 17.79
N LYS A 156 -24.11 -30.19 17.02
CA LYS A 156 -24.05 -30.79 15.67
C LYS A 156 -25.26 -30.32 14.82
N GLY A 157 -25.18 -30.52 13.49
CA GLY A 157 -26.26 -30.23 12.56
C GLY A 157 -26.35 -28.79 12.11
N LEU A 158 -27.46 -28.41 11.50
CA LEU A 158 -27.69 -27.10 10.87
C LEU A 158 -27.60 -25.95 11.88
N GLY A 159 -28.07 -26.12 13.11
CA GLY A 159 -27.99 -25.12 14.15
C GLY A 159 -26.56 -24.81 14.55
N HIS A 160 -25.69 -25.82 14.67
CA HIS A 160 -24.25 -25.62 14.92
C HIS A 160 -23.57 -24.90 13.77
N PHE A 161 -23.88 -25.25 12.52
CA PHE A 161 -23.36 -24.57 11.34
C PHE A 161 -23.76 -23.09 11.32
N LEU A 162 -25.01 -22.77 11.58
CA LEU A 162 -25.52 -21.40 11.64
C LEU A 162 -24.88 -20.60 12.78
N TYR A 163 -24.75 -21.21 13.94
CA TYR A 163 -24.04 -20.58 15.07
C TYR A 163 -22.58 -20.29 14.70
N LYS A 164 -21.85 -21.27 14.17
CA LYS A 164 -20.44 -21.11 13.81
C LYS A 164 -20.20 -20.08 12.70
N THR A 165 -21.17 -19.94 11.77
CA THR A 165 -21.05 -19.04 10.61
C THR A 165 -21.54 -17.63 10.90
N MET A 166 -22.60 -17.47 11.68
CA MET A 166 -23.29 -16.20 11.89
C MET A 166 -23.38 -15.79 13.35
N GLY A 167 -23.17 -16.72 14.31
CA GLY A 167 -23.28 -16.44 15.74
C GLY A 167 -22.19 -15.46 16.21
N SER A 168 -22.57 -14.55 17.08
CA SER A 168 -21.68 -13.59 17.74
C SER A 168 -21.97 -13.62 19.24
N GLU A 169 -20.94 -13.90 20.02
CA GLU A 169 -21.04 -13.85 21.49
C GLU A 169 -21.42 -12.43 21.96
N PRO A 170 -22.20 -12.31 23.03
CA PRO A 170 -22.59 -11.01 23.57
C PRO A 170 -21.38 -10.25 24.10
N VAL A 171 -21.22 -9.01 23.64
CA VAL A 171 -20.21 -8.10 24.19
C VAL A 171 -20.78 -7.47 25.45
N LEU A 172 -20.22 -7.84 26.60
CA LEU A 172 -20.67 -7.36 27.92
C LEU A 172 -19.91 -6.10 28.35
N ILE A 173 -20.50 -5.30 29.22
CA ILE A 173 -19.82 -4.13 29.82
C ILE A 173 -18.57 -4.55 30.59
N SER A 174 -18.60 -5.68 31.28
CA SER A 174 -17.42 -6.28 31.93
C SER A 174 -16.29 -6.57 30.94
N ASN A 175 -16.60 -7.07 29.75
CA ASN A 175 -15.62 -7.36 28.70
C ASN A 175 -15.02 -6.05 28.09
N VAL A 176 -15.84 -5.00 28.00
CA VAL A 176 -15.37 -3.68 27.53
C VAL A 176 -14.41 -3.06 28.54
N ASN A 177 -14.60 -3.33 29.82
CA ASN A 177 -13.79 -2.86 30.96
C ASN A 177 -13.52 -1.35 30.90
N PRO A 178 -14.54 -0.49 31.05
CA PRO A 178 -14.40 0.96 30.93
C PRO A 178 -13.44 1.56 31.96
N GLU A 179 -13.30 0.97 33.13
CA GLU A 179 -12.35 1.42 34.17
C GLU A 179 -10.89 1.32 33.70
N THR A 180 -10.54 0.22 33.02
CA THR A 180 -9.19 0.09 32.45
C THR A 180 -8.98 1.06 31.30
N ARG A 181 -10.01 1.29 30.48
CA ARG A 181 -9.92 2.22 29.36
C ARG A 181 -9.72 3.67 29.79
N ILE A 182 -10.38 4.13 30.86
CA ILE A 182 -10.13 5.48 31.42
C ILE A 182 -8.71 5.61 31.97
N LYS A 183 -8.17 4.60 32.64
CA LYS A 183 -6.76 4.63 33.08
C LYS A 183 -5.77 4.71 31.92
N VAL A 184 -6.06 4.00 30.83
CA VAL A 184 -5.24 4.08 29.60
C VAL A 184 -5.40 5.46 28.96
N ALA A 185 -6.62 6.03 28.93
CA ALA A 185 -6.88 7.36 28.40
C ALA A 185 -6.14 8.44 29.20
N ASP A 186 -6.11 8.35 30.52
CA ASP A 186 -5.35 9.27 31.39
C ASP A 186 -3.84 9.20 31.10
N ASN A 187 -3.32 8.00 30.84
CA ASN A 187 -1.93 7.85 30.42
C ASN A 187 -1.67 8.48 29.04
N VAL A 188 -2.61 8.35 28.10
CA VAL A 188 -2.52 9.04 26.81
C VAL A 188 -2.48 10.54 27.02
N LEU A 189 -3.39 11.11 27.82
CA LEU A 189 -3.40 12.55 28.13
C LEU A 189 -2.04 13.00 28.69
N ARG A 190 -1.49 12.29 29.68
CA ARG A 190 -0.16 12.60 30.26
C ARG A 190 0.96 12.52 29.25
N ASN A 191 0.92 11.55 28.35
CA ASN A 191 1.92 11.37 27.30
C ASN A 191 1.98 12.55 26.33
N TYR A 192 0.88 13.29 26.17
CA TYR A 192 0.77 14.47 25.32
C TYR A 192 0.79 15.79 26.10
N GLY A 193 1.19 15.77 27.38
CA GLY A 193 1.38 16.97 28.18
C GLY A 193 0.13 17.51 28.90
N TYR A 194 -0.95 16.77 28.94
CA TYR A 194 -2.13 17.08 29.73
C TYR A 194 -1.99 16.44 31.13
N PHE A 195 -1.05 16.94 31.95
CA PHE A 195 -0.69 16.30 33.22
C PHE A 195 -1.82 16.36 34.27
N HIS A 196 -2.72 17.31 34.17
CA HIS A 196 -3.90 17.41 35.02
C HIS A 196 -5.16 16.80 34.39
N GLY A 197 -4.99 16.21 33.18
CA GLY A 197 -6.05 15.52 32.47
C GLY A 197 -6.49 14.25 33.19
N HIS A 198 -7.79 14.00 33.19
CA HIS A 198 -8.41 12.79 33.72
C HIS A 198 -9.65 12.45 32.92
N SER A 199 -10.04 11.21 32.97
CA SER A 199 -11.21 10.70 32.26
C SER A 199 -12.15 9.99 33.24
N ASP A 200 -13.44 10.10 33.00
CA ASP A 200 -14.46 9.34 33.72
C ASP A 200 -15.46 8.70 32.75
N PHE A 201 -16.31 7.82 33.23
CA PHE A 201 -17.38 7.23 32.43
C PHE A 201 -18.68 7.13 33.20
N SER A 202 -19.79 7.12 32.47
CA SER A 202 -21.11 6.83 33.02
C SER A 202 -21.86 5.86 32.13
N LEU A 203 -22.67 4.99 32.72
CA LEU A 203 -23.50 4.03 32.00
C LEU A 203 -24.88 4.64 31.79
N GLN A 204 -25.33 4.63 30.54
CA GLN A 204 -26.68 5.01 30.18
C GLN A 204 -27.48 3.75 29.83
N LEU A 205 -28.39 3.35 30.72
CA LEU A 205 -29.30 2.24 30.50
C LEU A 205 -30.26 2.58 29.34
N ASN A 206 -30.54 1.61 28.50
CA ASN A 206 -31.53 1.70 27.44
C ASN A 206 -32.93 1.34 27.99
N LYS A 207 -33.96 1.34 27.12
CA LYS A 207 -35.31 0.88 27.50
C LYS A 207 -35.32 -0.54 28.09
N ASN A 208 -34.43 -1.42 27.64
CA ASN A 208 -34.19 -2.72 28.27
C ASN A 208 -33.06 -2.54 29.30
N PRO A 209 -33.30 -2.77 30.64
CA PRO A 209 -32.31 -2.55 31.69
C PRO A 209 -31.09 -3.48 31.61
N HIS A 210 -31.19 -4.59 30.89
CA HIS A 210 -30.07 -5.49 30.60
C HIS A 210 -29.15 -5.00 29.47
N THR A 211 -29.34 -3.77 28.98
CA THR A 211 -28.55 -3.19 27.90
C THR A 211 -28.14 -1.76 28.21
N ALA A 212 -26.87 -1.40 28.01
CA ALA A 212 -26.37 -0.06 28.26
C ALA A 212 -25.46 0.48 27.17
N ARG A 213 -25.35 1.80 27.11
CA ARG A 213 -24.33 2.55 26.39
C ARG A 213 -23.37 3.19 27.37
N ILE A 214 -22.17 3.50 26.91
CA ILE A 214 -21.15 4.17 27.72
C ILE A 214 -21.00 5.62 27.23
N ASN A 215 -21.01 6.55 28.17
CA ASN A 215 -20.55 7.92 27.96
C ASN A 215 -19.16 8.03 28.57
N TYR A 216 -18.19 8.53 27.81
CA TYR A 216 -16.87 8.88 28.30
C TYR A 216 -16.77 10.40 28.37
N ASN A 217 -16.33 10.93 29.51
CA ASN A 217 -16.07 12.36 29.68
C ASN A 217 -14.56 12.53 29.87
N ILE A 218 -13.98 13.45 29.13
CA ILE A 218 -12.56 13.70 29.10
C ILE A 218 -12.31 15.13 29.51
N HIS A 219 -11.64 15.30 30.64
CA HIS A 219 -11.20 16.56 31.19
C HIS A 219 -9.74 16.75 30.77
N THR A 220 -9.48 17.47 29.72
CA THR A 220 -8.12 17.64 29.20
C THR A 220 -7.29 18.59 30.05
N GLY A 221 -7.90 19.61 30.59
CA GLY A 221 -7.17 20.70 31.20
C GLY A 221 -6.27 21.43 30.20
N ARG A 222 -5.31 22.19 30.71
CA ARG A 222 -4.32 22.91 29.86
C ARG A 222 -3.14 22.06 29.49
N ILE A 223 -2.68 22.20 28.24
CA ILE A 223 -1.48 21.51 27.75
C ILE A 223 -0.21 22.16 28.30
N PHE A 224 0.72 21.35 28.74
CA PHE A 224 2.06 21.78 29.12
C PHE A 224 2.97 21.88 27.89
N ARG A 225 3.82 22.92 27.86
CA ARG A 225 4.75 23.18 26.77
C ARG A 225 6.17 23.19 27.24
N ILE A 226 7.09 22.78 26.39
CA ILE A 226 8.53 22.81 26.67
C ILE A 226 8.98 24.27 26.80
N ASP A 227 9.62 24.62 27.91
CA ASP A 227 10.23 25.95 28.11
C ASP A 227 11.70 25.94 27.78
N THR A 228 12.48 25.08 28.42
CA THR A 228 13.91 24.91 28.18
C THR A 228 14.26 23.46 28.11
N VAL A 229 15.30 23.17 27.32
CA VAL A 229 15.90 21.85 27.20
C VAL A 229 17.39 21.99 27.44
N GLU A 230 17.88 21.33 28.45
CA GLU A 230 19.29 21.28 28.81
C GLU A 230 19.84 19.88 28.57
N TYR A 231 21.01 19.81 27.96
CA TYR A 231 21.76 18.56 27.80
C TYR A 231 22.96 18.64 28.77
N VAL A 232 22.96 17.84 29.82
CA VAL A 232 23.87 17.96 30.95
C VAL A 232 24.51 16.60 31.25
N GLY A 233 25.77 16.63 31.70
CA GLY A 233 26.48 15.40 32.12
C GLY A 233 27.01 14.56 30.96
N PHE A 234 26.94 15.06 29.74
CA PHE A 234 27.69 14.51 28.60
C PHE A 234 29.09 15.09 28.63
N GLU A 235 30.09 14.26 28.35
CA GLU A 235 31.52 14.66 28.44
C GLU A 235 32.21 14.55 27.08
N GLY A 236 33.23 15.33 26.89
CA GLY A 236 34.16 15.26 25.76
C GLY A 236 33.50 15.44 24.42
N LEU A 237 33.75 14.50 23.49
CA LEU A 237 33.25 14.56 22.12
C LEU A 237 31.72 14.40 22.04
N ALA A 238 31.13 13.61 22.92
CA ALA A 238 29.67 13.41 22.91
C ALA A 238 28.92 14.72 23.20
N ASP A 239 29.38 15.53 24.15
CA ASP A 239 28.81 16.84 24.44
C ASP A 239 28.97 17.79 23.24
N SER A 240 30.18 17.83 22.66
CA SER A 240 30.44 18.64 21.47
C SER A 240 29.54 18.29 20.27
N LEU A 241 29.31 17.01 20.02
CA LEU A 241 28.46 16.54 18.94
C LEU A 241 26.99 16.89 19.21
N ILE A 242 26.53 16.72 20.45
CA ILE A 242 25.14 17.07 20.83
C ILE A 242 24.91 18.56 20.62
N ARG A 243 25.84 19.42 21.12
CA ARG A 243 25.76 20.88 20.96
C ARG A 243 25.79 21.32 19.49
N ALA A 244 26.70 20.74 18.70
CA ALA A 244 26.79 21.03 17.26
C ALA A 244 25.48 20.68 16.48
N ASN A 245 24.74 19.68 16.96
CA ASN A 245 23.51 19.21 16.30
C ASN A 245 22.23 19.64 17.03
N MET A 246 22.26 20.63 17.90
CA MET A 246 21.08 21.15 18.61
C MET A 246 20.04 21.76 17.68
N SER A 247 20.44 22.31 16.53
CA SER A 247 19.51 22.82 15.51
C SER A 247 18.55 21.76 14.99
N GLY A 248 18.98 20.49 14.97
CA GLY A 248 18.16 19.34 14.59
C GLY A 248 17.30 18.74 15.72
N SER A 249 17.36 19.30 16.95
CA SER A 249 16.54 18.82 18.06
C SER A 249 15.06 18.91 17.77
N LEU A 250 14.34 17.85 18.12
CA LEU A 250 12.87 17.78 18.04
C LEU A 250 12.22 18.56 19.21
N LEU A 251 12.98 18.82 20.29
CA LEU A 251 12.53 19.49 21.48
C LEU A 251 12.79 20.99 21.37
N LYS A 252 11.82 21.73 20.86
CA LYS A 252 11.93 23.19 20.71
C LYS A 252 11.11 23.90 21.78
N ARG A 253 11.58 25.08 22.19
CA ARG A 253 10.84 25.97 23.12
C ARG A 253 9.44 26.28 22.55
N GLY A 254 8.40 26.20 23.39
CA GLY A 254 7.02 26.52 23.04
C GLY A 254 6.24 25.37 22.40
N VAL A 255 6.92 24.27 22.02
CA VAL A 255 6.25 23.08 21.47
C VAL A 255 5.51 22.34 22.60
N PRO A 256 4.32 21.81 22.37
CA PRO A 256 3.63 20.94 23.32
C PRO A 256 4.50 19.78 23.79
N PHE A 257 4.43 19.46 25.08
CA PHE A 257 5.12 18.28 25.62
C PHE A 257 4.54 17.00 24.99
N SER A 258 5.40 16.08 24.63
CA SER A 258 5.02 14.75 24.15
C SER A 258 6.09 13.72 24.51
N ALA A 259 5.68 12.65 25.22
CA ALA A 259 6.56 11.53 25.57
C ALA A 259 7.12 10.83 24.32
N VAL A 260 6.32 10.77 23.25
CA VAL A 260 6.75 10.24 21.94
C VAL A 260 7.87 11.10 21.36
N THR A 261 7.75 12.43 21.44
CA THR A 261 8.79 13.35 20.96
C THR A 261 10.07 13.22 21.78
N LEU A 262 9.97 13.02 23.11
CA LEU A 262 11.13 12.75 23.96
C LEU A 262 11.84 11.45 23.57
N SER A 263 11.10 10.37 23.35
CA SER A 263 11.67 9.08 22.89
C SER A 263 12.31 9.19 21.50
N ASN A 264 11.68 9.93 20.59
CA ASN A 264 12.23 10.19 19.27
C ASN A 264 13.53 11.00 19.33
N GLU A 265 13.62 11.98 20.23
CA GLU A 265 14.86 12.74 20.45
C GLU A 265 15.96 11.88 21.05
N GLN A 266 15.65 10.99 22.02
CA GLN A 266 16.63 10.00 22.52
C GLN A 266 17.13 9.11 21.39
N SER A 267 16.24 8.65 20.52
CA SER A 267 16.57 7.82 19.36
C SER A 267 17.42 8.58 18.33
N ARG A 268 17.12 9.86 18.11
CA ARG A 268 17.89 10.74 17.23
C ARG A 268 19.32 10.91 17.74
N ILE A 269 19.47 11.23 19.03
CA ILE A 269 20.78 11.39 19.66
C ILE A 269 21.56 10.08 19.66
N ALA A 270 20.89 8.96 19.99
CA ALA A 270 21.54 7.65 19.96
C ALA A 270 22.02 7.30 18.56
N SER A 271 21.21 7.53 17.53
CA SER A 271 21.59 7.29 16.13
C SER A 271 22.75 8.19 15.70
N MET A 272 22.71 9.47 16.08
CA MET A 272 23.78 10.44 15.81
C MET A 272 25.10 10.00 16.46
N LEU A 273 25.09 9.71 17.76
CA LEU A 273 26.31 9.28 18.48
C LEU A 273 26.82 7.95 17.93
N ARG A 274 25.91 6.99 17.66
CA ARG A 274 26.31 5.70 17.06
C ARG A 274 26.91 5.85 15.67
N ASN A 275 26.48 6.82 14.90
CA ASN A 275 27.11 7.13 13.61
C ASN A 275 28.51 7.71 13.73
N GLU A 276 28.81 8.32 14.88
CA GLU A 276 30.11 8.86 15.24
C GLU A 276 30.97 7.91 16.12
N GLY A 277 30.65 6.60 16.06
CA GLY A 277 31.48 5.57 16.66
C GLY A 277 31.07 5.09 18.05
N PHE A 278 30.05 5.65 18.70
CA PHE A 278 29.61 5.24 20.05
C PHE A 278 28.74 3.97 19.97
N TYR A 279 29.34 2.84 19.67
CA TYR A 279 28.65 1.58 19.36
C TYR A 279 27.67 1.13 20.44
N TYR A 280 28.07 1.19 21.72
CA TYR A 280 27.25 0.73 22.85
C TYR A 280 26.22 1.74 23.32
N TYR A 281 26.20 2.95 22.76
CA TYR A 281 25.20 3.94 23.11
C TYR A 281 23.83 3.56 22.52
N ILE A 282 22.82 3.44 23.38
CA ILE A 282 21.43 3.14 22.99
C ILE A 282 20.49 4.25 23.49
N PRO A 283 19.26 4.40 22.95
CA PRO A 283 18.33 5.45 23.39
C PRO A 283 18.12 5.48 24.89
N SER A 284 18.05 4.31 25.54
CA SER A 284 17.91 4.18 27.00
C SER A 284 19.18 4.49 27.79
N SER A 285 20.30 4.83 27.15
CA SER A 285 21.53 5.29 27.85
C SER A 285 21.38 6.68 28.44
N ALA A 286 20.42 7.47 27.98
CA ALA A 286 20.07 8.76 28.58
C ALA A 286 18.65 8.73 29.19
N THR A 287 18.41 9.64 30.12
CA THR A 287 17.12 9.83 30.76
C THR A 287 16.75 11.31 30.81
N TYR A 288 15.47 11.59 30.93
CA TYR A 288 14.97 12.94 31.15
C TYR A 288 14.60 13.15 32.61
N LYS A 289 14.95 14.32 33.13
CA LYS A 289 14.32 14.90 34.31
C LYS A 289 13.44 16.05 33.83
N ALA A 290 12.18 16.03 34.22
CA ALA A 290 11.19 17.05 33.88
C ALA A 290 10.75 17.76 35.15
N ASP A 291 10.85 19.08 35.15
CA ASP A 291 10.27 19.93 36.20
C ASP A 291 9.04 20.61 35.62
N THR A 292 7.89 20.33 36.22
CA THR A 292 6.58 20.86 35.83
C THR A 292 6.03 21.84 36.87
N ILE A 293 6.79 22.10 37.98
CA ILE A 293 6.35 22.90 39.13
C ILE A 293 6.92 24.32 39.04
N ALA A 294 8.16 24.48 38.59
CA ALA A 294 8.88 25.76 38.61
C ALA A 294 8.17 26.88 37.81
N LYS A 295 7.43 26.50 36.74
CA LYS A 295 6.63 27.46 35.97
C LYS A 295 5.28 26.84 35.57
N PRO A 296 4.17 27.57 35.74
CA PRO A 296 2.84 27.08 35.41
C PRO A 296 2.73 26.70 33.92
N TYR A 297 2.23 25.50 33.63
CA TYR A 297 2.01 24.95 32.30
C TYR A 297 3.26 24.91 31.40
N ARG A 298 4.44 24.88 32.03
CA ARG A 298 5.74 24.78 31.36
C ARG A 298 6.53 23.62 31.90
N VAL A 299 7.31 22.98 31.03
CA VAL A 299 8.18 21.87 31.38
C VAL A 299 9.63 22.29 31.12
N LEU A 300 10.43 22.25 32.18
CA LEU A 300 11.88 22.37 32.09
C LEU A 300 12.44 20.96 31.93
N LEU A 301 13.04 20.67 30.80
CA LEU A 301 13.58 19.36 30.49
C LEU A 301 15.10 19.36 30.65
N ARG A 302 15.62 18.35 31.32
CA ARG A 302 17.06 18.10 31.43
C ARG A 302 17.33 16.67 30.96
N MET A 303 18.01 16.54 29.84
CA MET A 303 18.51 15.26 29.36
C MET A 303 19.90 15.00 29.91
N GLN A 304 20.10 13.83 30.50
CA GLN A 304 21.37 13.44 31.10
C GLN A 304 21.63 11.96 30.87
N PRO A 305 22.90 11.53 30.83
CA PRO A 305 23.25 10.12 30.90
C PRO A 305 22.66 9.48 32.15
N LYS A 306 22.29 8.21 32.09
CA LYS A 306 21.90 7.46 33.28
C LYS A 306 23.09 7.35 34.24
N ALA A 307 22.81 7.32 35.55
CA ALA A 307 23.81 7.01 36.53
C ALA A 307 24.46 5.64 36.25
N ASN A 308 25.75 5.51 36.50
CA ASN A 308 26.53 4.26 36.40
C ASN A 308 26.57 3.64 34.98
N ILE A 309 26.63 4.47 33.95
CA ILE A 309 26.85 3.97 32.58
C ILE A 309 28.31 3.44 32.49
N PRO A 310 28.50 2.20 31.95
CA PRO A 310 29.85 1.69 31.73
C PRO A 310 30.67 2.62 30.81
N PRO A 311 31.95 2.88 31.09
CA PRO A 311 32.80 3.78 30.29
C PRO A 311 32.83 3.42 28.79
N MET A 312 32.67 2.14 28.43
CA MET A 312 32.64 1.66 27.08
C MET A 312 31.48 2.25 26.25
N VAL A 313 30.38 2.71 26.89
CA VAL A 313 29.23 3.31 26.22
C VAL A 313 29.55 4.70 25.66
N MET A 314 30.39 5.45 26.37
CA MET A 314 30.79 6.83 26.02
C MET A 314 32.12 6.86 25.26
N LYS A 315 32.58 5.71 24.76
CA LYS A 315 33.82 5.57 23.99
C LYS A 315 33.53 5.39 22.51
N GLN A 316 34.38 5.98 21.65
CA GLN A 316 34.35 5.73 20.21
C GLN A 316 35.02 4.39 19.88
N TRP A 317 34.43 3.68 18.93
CA TRP A 317 34.88 2.38 18.47
C TRP A 317 35.21 2.39 16.98
N TYR A 318 36.32 1.76 16.64
CA TYR A 318 36.82 1.60 15.28
C TYR A 318 36.58 0.19 14.78
N ILE A 319 36.37 0.04 13.48
CA ILE A 319 36.17 -1.28 12.86
C ILE A 319 37.50 -1.98 12.68
N GLY A 320 37.58 -3.17 13.17
CA GLY A 320 38.73 -4.05 13.06
C GLY A 320 38.67 -4.97 11.85
N ARG A 321 38.83 -6.28 12.12
CA ARG A 321 38.74 -7.32 11.09
C ARG A 321 37.27 -7.65 10.81
N ALA A 322 36.97 -8.06 9.56
CA ALA A 322 35.68 -8.61 9.20
C ALA A 322 35.78 -10.13 9.06
N ASN A 323 35.29 -10.84 10.04
CA ASN A 323 35.20 -12.30 10.03
C ASN A 323 33.84 -12.71 9.48
N ILE A 324 33.82 -13.57 8.49
CA ILE A 324 32.61 -13.99 7.80
C ILE A 324 32.44 -15.49 8.00
N SER A 325 31.37 -15.90 8.58
CA SER A 325 31.00 -17.32 8.75
C SER A 325 29.77 -17.62 7.90
N VAL A 326 29.89 -18.56 6.96
CA VAL A 326 28.79 -19.02 6.13
C VAL A 326 28.62 -20.54 6.27
N LEU A 327 27.54 -20.92 6.91
CA LEU A 327 27.17 -22.32 7.12
C LEU A 327 26.13 -22.75 6.08
N LYS A 328 26.18 -24.00 5.64
CA LYS A 328 25.18 -24.56 4.70
C LYS A 328 23.87 -24.83 5.42
N ASN A 329 23.92 -25.41 6.63
CA ASN A 329 22.75 -25.69 7.44
C ASN A 329 22.96 -25.16 8.85
N TYR A 330 21.89 -24.95 9.57
CA TYR A 330 21.94 -24.64 10.99
C TYR A 330 22.54 -25.83 11.77
N GLY A 331 23.54 -25.53 12.60
CA GLY A 331 24.25 -26.56 13.38
C GLY A 331 25.46 -27.21 12.69
N ASP A 332 25.74 -26.85 11.43
CA ASP A 332 26.96 -27.29 10.77
C ASP A 332 28.21 -26.77 11.52
N THR A 333 29.28 -27.57 11.54
CA THR A 333 30.57 -27.10 12.03
C THR A 333 31.39 -26.44 10.94
N ILE A 334 32.21 -25.46 11.31
CA ILE A 334 33.18 -24.82 10.41
C ILE A 334 34.25 -25.85 10.04
N GLN A 335 34.43 -26.10 8.75
CA GLN A 335 35.39 -27.06 8.23
C GLN A 335 36.57 -26.40 7.55
N HIS A 336 36.40 -25.18 7.08
CA HIS A 336 37.43 -24.49 6.32
C HIS A 336 37.57 -23.05 6.77
N GLU A 337 38.83 -22.61 6.82
CA GLU A 337 39.22 -21.23 7.09
C GLU A 337 40.02 -20.69 5.91
N HIS A 338 39.66 -19.50 5.42
CA HIS A 338 40.38 -18.82 4.38
C HIS A 338 40.75 -17.39 4.84
N ARG A 339 42.02 -17.15 5.10
CA ARG A 339 42.52 -15.81 5.49
C ARG A 339 42.51 -14.88 4.29
N MET A 340 41.90 -13.73 4.46
CA MET A 340 41.81 -12.73 3.41
C MET A 340 43.08 -11.92 3.27
N ARG A 341 43.38 -11.50 2.04
CA ARG A 341 44.56 -10.68 1.75
C ARG A 341 44.57 -9.40 2.60
N ARG A 342 45.76 -8.90 2.97
CA ARG A 342 45.98 -7.67 3.77
C ARG A 342 45.37 -7.71 5.19
N GLY A 343 45.14 -8.88 5.77
CA GLY A 343 44.61 -9.01 7.12
C GLY A 343 43.26 -8.31 7.36
N ILE A 344 42.42 -8.25 6.31
CA ILE A 344 41.08 -7.64 6.37
C ILE A 344 40.15 -8.47 7.26
N GLY A 345 40.33 -9.80 7.27
CA GLY A 345 39.55 -10.72 8.08
C GLY A 345 39.70 -12.17 7.62
N THR A 346 38.82 -13.03 8.09
CA THR A 346 38.83 -14.46 7.78
C THR A 346 37.46 -14.90 7.30
N TYR A 347 37.43 -15.80 6.31
CA TYR A 347 36.22 -16.40 5.80
C TYR A 347 36.13 -17.86 6.24
N TYR A 348 35.16 -18.16 7.05
CA TYR A 348 34.83 -19.48 7.58
C TYR A 348 33.66 -20.07 6.82
N TYR A 349 33.72 -21.35 6.48
CA TYR A 349 32.60 -21.99 5.81
C TYR A 349 32.53 -23.50 6.10
N SER A 350 31.31 -24.05 5.99
CA SER A 350 31.05 -25.50 6.03
C SER A 350 30.97 -26.07 4.60
N GLY A 351 31.40 -27.34 4.45
CA GLY A 351 31.32 -28.10 3.19
C GLY A 351 32.57 -27.99 2.30
N ALA A 352 32.71 -28.88 1.33
CA ALA A 352 33.90 -29.09 0.50
C ALA A 352 34.37 -27.89 -0.36
N SER A 353 33.54 -26.88 -0.57
CA SER A 353 33.89 -25.69 -1.35
C SER A 353 33.16 -24.47 -0.87
N GLN A 354 33.73 -23.28 -1.10
CA GLN A 354 33.11 -22.00 -0.78
C GLN A 354 31.66 -21.94 -1.25
N PRO A 355 30.68 -21.82 -0.34
CA PRO A 355 29.26 -21.82 -0.72
C PRO A 355 28.82 -20.54 -1.40
N VAL A 356 29.42 -19.40 -1.04
CA VAL A 356 29.19 -18.08 -1.64
C VAL A 356 30.53 -17.46 -1.96
N LYS A 357 30.69 -16.88 -3.15
CA LYS A 357 31.92 -16.18 -3.50
C LYS A 357 32.10 -14.97 -2.60
N LEU A 358 33.25 -14.89 -1.94
CA LEU A 358 33.60 -13.85 -0.95
C LEU A 358 33.32 -12.42 -1.45
N GLY A 359 33.57 -12.16 -2.74
CA GLY A 359 33.35 -10.85 -3.35
C GLY A 359 31.90 -10.38 -3.34
N VAL A 360 30.91 -11.29 -3.20
CA VAL A 360 29.50 -10.93 -3.06
C VAL A 360 29.22 -10.33 -1.68
N ILE A 361 29.74 -10.97 -0.64
CA ILE A 361 29.57 -10.50 0.75
C ILE A 361 30.33 -9.20 0.94
N PHE A 362 31.62 -9.15 0.55
CA PHE A 362 32.44 -7.94 0.70
C PHE A 362 31.94 -6.70 -0.02
N ARG A 363 31.26 -6.89 -1.14
CA ARG A 363 30.68 -5.76 -1.89
C ARG A 363 29.56 -5.08 -1.11
N ASN A 364 28.83 -5.86 -0.33
CA ASN A 364 27.68 -5.42 0.47
C ASN A 364 28.08 -5.03 1.91
N LEU A 365 29.36 -5.19 2.30
CA LEU A 365 29.89 -4.66 3.55
C LEU A 365 30.32 -3.21 3.38
N LEU A 366 29.66 -2.30 4.08
CA LEU A 366 29.98 -0.87 4.07
C LEU A 366 31.09 -0.53 5.05
N HIS A 367 31.18 -1.24 6.16
CA HIS A 367 32.23 -1.08 7.16
C HIS A 367 33.60 -1.47 6.60
N ARG A 368 34.62 -0.65 6.92
CA ARG A 368 36.00 -0.85 6.49
C ARG A 368 36.92 -0.78 7.69
N LYS A 369 37.92 -1.65 7.70
CA LYS A 369 38.98 -1.70 8.72
C LYS A 369 39.62 -0.33 8.94
N GLY A 370 39.75 0.09 10.21
CA GLY A 370 40.34 1.36 10.64
C GLY A 370 39.43 2.58 10.54
N LYS A 371 38.15 2.43 10.09
CA LYS A 371 37.16 3.48 10.13
C LYS A 371 36.34 3.44 11.40
N LEU A 372 35.78 4.56 11.80
CA LEU A 372 34.80 4.63 12.88
C LEU A 372 33.62 3.73 12.56
N TYR A 373 33.08 3.12 13.61
CA TYR A 373 31.80 2.43 13.51
C TYR A 373 30.70 3.45 13.14
N SER A 374 29.75 3.03 12.30
CA SER A 374 28.56 3.80 11.94
C SER A 374 27.33 2.90 11.98
N TYR A 375 26.30 3.36 12.69
CA TYR A 375 25.03 2.64 12.80
C TYR A 375 24.29 2.54 11.45
N ASP A 376 24.33 3.62 10.67
CA ASP A 376 23.74 3.62 9.34
C ASP A 376 24.41 2.61 8.41
N ASP A 377 25.75 2.49 8.49
CA ASP A 377 26.47 1.49 7.70
C ASP A 377 26.17 0.06 8.17
N GLN A 378 25.92 -0.15 9.48
CA GLN A 378 25.46 -1.43 10.01
C GLN A 378 24.08 -1.78 9.46
N GLN A 379 23.10 -0.89 9.57
CA GLN A 379 21.73 -1.13 9.10
C GLN A 379 21.70 -1.40 7.59
N LYS A 380 22.42 -0.60 6.82
CA LYS A 380 22.53 -0.79 5.37
C LYS A 380 23.23 -2.09 5.00
N THR A 381 24.30 -2.44 5.70
CA THR A 381 25.02 -3.72 5.50
C THR A 381 24.07 -4.90 5.77
N GLN A 382 23.34 -4.86 6.88
CA GLN A 382 22.34 -5.88 7.22
C GLN A 382 21.28 -6.00 6.12
N GLN A 383 20.75 -4.89 5.66
CA GLN A 383 19.75 -4.84 4.59
C GLN A 383 20.32 -5.39 3.27
N LEU A 384 21.47 -4.90 2.82
CA LEU A 384 22.09 -5.32 1.55
C LEU A 384 22.42 -6.82 1.53
N LEU A 385 22.86 -7.37 2.65
CA LEU A 385 23.10 -8.81 2.75
C LEU A 385 21.81 -9.63 2.81
N SER A 386 20.78 -9.15 3.51
CA SER A 386 19.46 -9.78 3.55
C SER A 386 18.77 -9.78 2.18
N ASP A 387 18.90 -8.69 1.44
CA ASP A 387 18.34 -8.53 0.10
C ASP A 387 18.96 -9.47 -0.95
N LEU A 388 20.08 -10.12 -0.64
CA LEU A 388 20.61 -11.19 -1.49
C LEU A 388 19.66 -12.41 -1.56
N GLY A 389 18.78 -12.61 -0.58
CA GLY A 389 17.76 -13.66 -0.57
C GLY A 389 18.29 -15.10 -0.50
N ILE A 390 19.55 -15.26 -0.12
CA ILE A 390 20.22 -16.58 -0.07
C ILE A 390 20.47 -17.08 1.36
N PHE A 391 20.19 -16.24 2.36
CA PHE A 391 20.40 -16.58 3.77
C PHE A 391 19.05 -16.79 4.46
N SER A 392 18.94 -17.89 5.20
CA SER A 392 17.82 -18.14 6.12
C SER A 392 18.01 -17.39 7.44
N GLN A 393 19.27 -17.25 7.87
CA GLN A 393 19.64 -16.47 9.05
C GLN A 393 20.85 -15.62 8.72
N LEU A 394 20.84 -14.39 9.20
CA LEU A 394 21.93 -13.44 9.04
C LEU A 394 22.03 -12.58 10.29
N SER A 395 23.18 -12.57 10.94
CA SER A 395 23.48 -11.67 12.05
C SER A 395 24.81 -10.96 11.87
N LEU A 396 24.82 -9.69 12.26
CA LEU A 396 26.03 -8.88 12.37
C LEU A 396 26.33 -8.66 13.84
N SER A 397 27.47 -9.13 14.32
CA SER A 397 27.91 -8.91 15.69
C SER A 397 29.28 -8.22 15.68
N TYR A 398 29.44 -7.30 16.59
CA TYR A 398 30.64 -6.51 16.75
C TYR A 398 31.22 -6.83 18.12
N VAL A 399 32.40 -7.40 18.15
CA VAL A 399 33.03 -7.90 19.37
C VAL A 399 34.33 -7.14 19.60
N PRO A 400 34.58 -6.63 20.80
CA PRO A 400 35.85 -6.04 21.14
C PRO A 400 36.98 -7.00 20.82
N ARG A 401 38.10 -6.47 20.25
CA ARG A 401 39.24 -7.31 19.86
C ARG A 401 39.93 -7.95 21.05
N ASP A 402 39.97 -7.24 22.14
CA ASP A 402 40.50 -7.70 23.42
C ASP A 402 39.65 -7.19 24.58
N THR A 403 39.90 -7.70 25.78
CA THR A 403 39.15 -7.36 26.98
C THR A 403 39.77 -6.20 27.79
N THR A 404 40.81 -5.58 27.28
CA THR A 404 41.47 -4.46 27.97
C THR A 404 40.62 -3.19 27.93
N SER A 405 40.73 -2.34 28.94
CA SER A 405 40.03 -1.03 28.97
C SER A 405 40.51 -0.08 27.86
N ALA A 406 41.71 -0.30 27.33
CA ALA A 406 42.31 0.44 26.25
C ALA A 406 41.76 0.05 24.87
N CYS A 407 41.11 -1.14 24.74
CA CYS A 407 40.56 -1.60 23.47
C CYS A 407 39.53 -0.62 22.90
N ASP A 408 39.74 -0.13 21.70
CA ASP A 408 38.85 0.76 20.95
C ASP A 408 38.38 0.14 19.63
N THR A 409 38.70 -1.11 19.39
CA THR A 409 38.53 -1.78 18.10
C THR A 409 37.51 -2.93 18.21
N LEU A 410 36.50 -2.88 17.34
CA LEU A 410 35.48 -3.92 17.20
C LEU A 410 35.75 -4.77 15.96
N ASP A 411 35.93 -6.06 16.14
CA ASP A 411 35.96 -7.00 15.04
C ASP A 411 34.52 -7.39 14.65
N LEU A 412 34.19 -7.20 13.36
CA LEU A 412 32.90 -7.53 12.81
C LEU A 412 32.81 -9.02 12.52
N TRP A 413 31.77 -9.65 13.01
CA TRP A 413 31.37 -11.02 12.67
C TRP A 413 30.08 -11.00 11.86
N VAL A 414 30.15 -11.52 10.65
CA VAL A 414 29.00 -11.77 9.79
C VAL A 414 28.68 -13.27 9.88
N ASN A 415 27.65 -13.61 10.63
CA ASN A 415 27.22 -15.01 10.75
C ASN A 415 26.02 -15.25 9.87
N ALA A 416 26.13 -16.14 8.90
CA ALA A 416 25.12 -16.42 7.92
C ALA A 416 24.90 -17.93 7.77
N VAL A 417 23.65 -18.34 7.68
CA VAL A 417 23.23 -19.69 7.33
C VAL A 417 22.50 -19.60 5.99
N LEU A 418 22.89 -20.46 5.05
CA LEU A 418 22.24 -20.50 3.74
C LEU A 418 20.80 -20.98 3.85
N ASP A 419 19.95 -20.44 3.02
CA ASP A 419 18.62 -20.95 2.79
C ASP A 419 18.63 -22.19 1.87
N LYS A 420 17.51 -22.90 1.83
CA LYS A 420 17.33 -24.07 0.93
C LYS A 420 17.68 -23.68 -0.51
N ARG A 421 18.54 -24.49 -1.12
CA ARG A 421 19.05 -24.22 -2.47
C ARG A 421 17.97 -24.25 -3.54
N TYR A 422 16.98 -25.11 -3.36
CA TYR A 422 15.85 -25.26 -4.27
C TYR A 422 14.55 -24.94 -3.55
N SER A 423 13.66 -24.23 -4.22
CA SER A 423 12.26 -24.07 -3.83
C SER A 423 11.38 -24.33 -5.04
N ALA A 424 10.20 -24.86 -4.78
CA ALA A 424 9.16 -25.07 -5.78
C ALA A 424 7.91 -24.30 -5.34
N ASP A 425 7.39 -23.48 -6.25
CA ASP A 425 6.15 -22.75 -6.06
C ASP A 425 5.11 -23.38 -6.98
N PHE A 426 4.03 -23.86 -6.43
CA PHE A 426 2.87 -24.33 -7.17
C PHE A 426 1.71 -23.35 -6.96
N GLU A 427 1.18 -22.84 -8.06
CA GLU A 427 0.12 -21.86 -8.06
C GLU A 427 -1.06 -22.39 -8.88
N VAL A 428 -2.24 -22.33 -8.31
CA VAL A 428 -3.50 -22.62 -9.02
C VAL A 428 -4.33 -21.32 -8.99
N ASN A 429 -4.78 -20.91 -10.14
CA ASN A 429 -5.65 -19.76 -10.28
C ASN A 429 -6.87 -20.11 -11.14
N VAL A 430 -7.91 -19.29 -11.04
CA VAL A 430 -9.06 -19.34 -11.94
C VAL A 430 -9.13 -17.98 -12.61
N THR A 431 -9.08 -17.98 -13.93
CA THR A 431 -9.16 -16.75 -14.74
C THR A 431 -10.48 -16.65 -15.45
N GLU A 432 -11.10 -15.50 -15.37
CA GLU A 432 -12.19 -15.07 -16.24
C GLU A 432 -11.65 -14.03 -17.21
N ARG A 433 -11.72 -14.30 -18.52
CA ARG A 433 -11.20 -13.35 -19.53
C ARG A 433 -12.27 -12.50 -20.20
N ASN A 434 -13.50 -12.95 -20.16
CA ASN A 434 -14.73 -12.22 -20.53
C ASN A 434 -15.92 -12.98 -19.94
N SER A 435 -17.09 -12.38 -19.93
CA SER A 435 -18.32 -12.97 -19.38
C SER A 435 -18.69 -14.36 -19.94
N GLU A 436 -18.00 -14.82 -20.94
CA GLU A 436 -18.29 -16.07 -21.66
C GLU A 436 -17.23 -17.16 -21.43
N ARG A 437 -16.10 -16.86 -20.80
CA ARG A 437 -14.99 -17.82 -20.65
C ARG A 437 -14.40 -17.76 -19.23
N ILE A 438 -14.40 -18.90 -18.59
CA ILE A 438 -13.78 -19.11 -17.28
C ILE A 438 -12.94 -20.37 -17.33
N GLY A 439 -11.87 -20.41 -16.60
CA GLY A 439 -11.08 -21.63 -16.52
C GLY A 439 -9.94 -21.60 -15.52
N PRO A 440 -9.47 -22.79 -15.12
CA PRO A 440 -8.33 -22.92 -14.23
C PRO A 440 -7.01 -22.62 -14.96
N GLY A 441 -6.11 -22.02 -14.25
CA GLY A 441 -4.71 -21.93 -14.62
C GLY A 441 -3.84 -22.57 -13.55
N MET A 442 -2.74 -23.15 -13.97
CA MET A 442 -1.76 -23.78 -13.08
C MET A 442 -0.36 -23.32 -13.46
N SER A 443 0.48 -23.13 -12.49
CA SER A 443 1.90 -22.90 -12.75
C SER A 443 2.77 -23.61 -11.72
N LEU A 444 3.90 -24.13 -12.19
CA LEU A 444 4.94 -24.71 -11.37
C LEU A 444 6.25 -23.98 -11.66
N ALA A 445 6.81 -23.35 -10.64
CA ALA A 445 8.10 -22.69 -10.73
C ALA A 445 9.12 -23.40 -9.84
N ILE A 446 10.21 -23.85 -10.43
CA ILE A 446 11.36 -24.39 -9.71
C ILE A 446 12.43 -23.31 -9.70
N LYS A 447 12.85 -22.91 -8.50
CA LYS A 447 13.84 -21.87 -8.27
C LYS A 447 15.10 -22.44 -7.63
N LYS A 448 16.26 -22.10 -8.19
CA LYS A 448 17.56 -22.44 -7.65
C LYS A 448 18.24 -21.19 -7.14
N LYS A 449 18.28 -21.04 -5.81
CA LYS A 449 18.98 -19.95 -5.15
C LYS A 449 20.48 -20.14 -5.23
N ASN A 450 21.21 -19.04 -5.35
CA ASN A 450 22.68 -19.02 -5.44
C ASN A 450 23.23 -19.94 -6.54
N ALA A 451 22.65 -19.83 -7.74
CA ALA A 451 22.86 -20.77 -8.84
C ALA A 451 24.35 -20.93 -9.23
N PHE A 452 25.11 -19.82 -9.25
CA PHE A 452 26.52 -19.75 -9.63
C PHE A 452 27.41 -19.22 -8.50
N LYS A 453 26.97 -19.36 -7.24
CA LYS A 453 27.68 -18.94 -6.00
C LYS A 453 27.87 -17.42 -5.86
N ARG A 454 27.10 -16.60 -6.61
CA ARG A 454 27.12 -15.14 -6.55
C ARG A 454 25.77 -14.53 -6.18
N ALA A 455 24.93 -15.33 -5.50
CA ALA A 455 23.57 -15.03 -5.08
C ALA A 455 22.57 -14.86 -6.26
N GLU A 456 22.87 -15.46 -7.42
CA GLU A 456 21.92 -15.48 -8.54
C GLU A 456 20.74 -16.41 -8.24
N LEU A 457 19.54 -15.98 -8.64
CA LEU A 457 18.33 -16.78 -8.64
C LEU A 457 18.02 -17.25 -10.05
N LEU A 458 18.13 -18.54 -10.30
CA LEU A 458 17.69 -19.16 -11.55
C LEU A 458 16.30 -19.75 -11.35
N SER A 459 15.34 -19.30 -12.12
CA SER A 459 13.95 -19.77 -12.07
C SER A 459 13.54 -20.39 -13.38
N PHE A 460 12.91 -21.55 -13.30
CA PHE A 460 12.27 -22.25 -14.41
C PHE A 460 10.79 -22.39 -14.08
N LYS A 461 9.92 -21.77 -14.85
CA LYS A 461 8.46 -21.78 -14.66
C LYS A 461 7.79 -22.41 -15.88
N ILE A 462 6.94 -23.39 -15.64
CA ILE A 462 5.97 -23.91 -16.60
C ILE A 462 4.60 -23.44 -16.15
N PHE A 463 3.79 -22.98 -17.06
CA PHE A 463 2.42 -22.59 -16.79
C PHE A 463 1.48 -23.05 -17.89
N GLY A 464 0.23 -23.23 -17.51
CA GLY A 464 -0.83 -23.55 -18.46
C GLY A 464 -2.18 -23.11 -17.91
N SER A 465 -3.07 -22.75 -18.82
CA SER A 465 -4.46 -22.45 -18.51
C SER A 465 -5.37 -23.12 -19.52
N TYR A 466 -6.56 -23.43 -19.06
CA TYR A 466 -7.62 -24.00 -19.85
C TYR A 466 -8.90 -23.22 -19.59
N GLU A 467 -9.54 -22.71 -20.63
CA GLU A 467 -10.74 -21.87 -20.51
C GLU A 467 -11.89 -22.52 -21.29
N TRP A 468 -13.07 -22.64 -20.71
CA TRP A 468 -14.28 -23.09 -21.36
C TRP A 468 -15.30 -21.95 -21.51
N LYS A 469 -16.14 -22.05 -22.53
CA LYS A 469 -17.27 -21.12 -22.72
C LYS A 469 -18.38 -21.44 -21.74
N THR A 470 -18.87 -20.42 -21.05
CA THR A 470 -19.99 -20.53 -20.09
C THR A 470 -21.38 -20.37 -20.75
N ASN A 471 -21.41 -19.78 -21.96
CA ASN A 471 -22.68 -19.54 -22.68
C ASN A 471 -22.82 -20.52 -23.86
N LEU A 472 -23.44 -21.65 -23.61
CA LEU A 472 -23.78 -22.64 -24.62
C LEU A 472 -25.16 -22.28 -25.22
N GLU A 473 -25.17 -21.62 -26.36
CA GLU A 473 -26.36 -21.70 -27.22
C GLU A 473 -26.66 -23.17 -27.56
N LYS A 474 -27.91 -23.59 -27.37
CA LYS A 474 -28.37 -24.96 -27.36
C LYS A 474 -28.13 -25.80 -28.64
N HIS A 475 -27.39 -25.37 -29.63
CA HIS A 475 -27.26 -26.02 -30.95
C HIS A 475 -25.84 -26.27 -31.45
N GLN A 476 -24.81 -26.18 -30.63
CA GLN A 476 -23.50 -26.69 -31.02
C GLN A 476 -23.03 -27.79 -30.06
N SER A 477 -23.61 -28.97 -30.23
CA SER A 477 -23.05 -30.21 -29.71
C SER A 477 -21.77 -30.54 -30.47
N GLY A 478 -20.63 -30.40 -29.89
CA GLY A 478 -19.39 -30.97 -30.42
C GLY A 478 -18.08 -30.36 -30.01
N ALA A 479 -18.01 -29.19 -29.42
CA ALA A 479 -16.74 -28.62 -29.03
C ALA A 479 -16.66 -28.28 -27.54
N LEU A 480 -16.40 -29.29 -26.75
CA LEU A 480 -15.84 -29.14 -25.38
C LEU A 480 -14.41 -28.52 -25.41
N PHE A 481 -13.89 -28.24 -26.59
CA PHE A 481 -12.52 -27.73 -26.75
C PHE A 481 -12.54 -26.21 -26.79
N ASN A 482 -12.13 -25.71 -25.75
CA ASN A 482 -12.04 -24.36 -25.33
C ASN A 482 -10.60 -23.87 -25.53
N SER A 483 -10.34 -22.64 -25.22
CA SER A 483 -9.01 -22.07 -25.36
C SER A 483 -8.06 -22.68 -24.35
N TYR A 484 -6.83 -22.94 -24.75
CA TYR A 484 -5.75 -23.28 -23.83
C TYR A 484 -4.50 -22.46 -24.13
N GLU A 485 -3.72 -22.25 -23.08
CA GLU A 485 -2.45 -21.58 -23.12
C GLU A 485 -1.44 -22.43 -22.37
N ALA A 486 -0.26 -22.61 -22.91
CA ALA A 486 0.84 -23.30 -22.24
C ALA A 486 2.14 -22.57 -22.55
N GLY A 487 2.99 -22.42 -21.56
CA GLY A 487 4.23 -21.70 -21.75
C GLY A 487 5.33 -22.08 -20.77
N ILE A 488 6.54 -21.67 -21.13
CA ILE A 488 7.75 -21.87 -20.32
C ILE A 488 8.42 -20.51 -20.16
N LYS A 489 8.85 -20.21 -18.93
CA LYS A 489 9.66 -19.03 -18.64
C LYS A 489 10.90 -19.42 -17.87
N VAL A 490 12.07 -19.03 -18.37
CA VAL A 490 13.35 -19.16 -17.69
C VAL A 490 13.84 -17.78 -17.34
N SER A 491 14.19 -17.53 -16.08
CA SER A 491 14.75 -16.24 -15.66
C SER A 491 16.00 -16.43 -14.80
N LEU A 492 16.94 -15.53 -14.99
CA LEU A 492 18.14 -15.38 -14.20
C LEU A 492 18.15 -13.99 -13.56
N ASP A 493 17.94 -13.95 -12.26
CA ASP A 493 17.97 -12.72 -11.47
C ASP A 493 19.29 -12.60 -10.75
N VAL A 494 20.04 -11.53 -11.04
CA VAL A 494 21.35 -11.24 -10.47
C VAL A 494 21.18 -10.05 -9.48
N PRO A 495 21.41 -10.22 -8.16
CA PRO A 495 21.18 -9.17 -7.17
C PRO A 495 22.30 -8.12 -7.20
N ARG A 496 22.54 -7.55 -8.35
CA ARG A 496 23.49 -6.45 -8.60
C ARG A 496 23.22 -5.85 -9.95
N PHE A 497 23.64 -4.63 -10.13
CA PHE A 497 23.66 -3.98 -11.44
C PHE A 497 24.82 -4.52 -12.28
N VAL A 498 24.52 -5.21 -13.38
CA VAL A 498 25.50 -5.77 -14.31
C VAL A 498 25.48 -4.92 -15.58
N PHE A 499 26.23 -3.80 -15.56
CA PHE A 499 26.36 -2.93 -16.72
C PHE A 499 27.85 -2.61 -16.96
N PRO A 500 28.34 -2.70 -18.20
CA PRO A 500 29.74 -2.37 -18.53
C PRO A 500 30.07 -0.94 -18.09
N GLY A 501 31.19 -0.76 -17.39
CA GLY A 501 31.67 0.55 -16.95
C GLY A 501 31.03 1.15 -15.69
N MET A 502 29.96 0.56 -15.15
CA MET A 502 29.33 1.04 -13.93
C MET A 502 29.89 0.33 -12.69
N ASN A 503 30.32 1.10 -11.69
CA ASN A 503 30.77 0.54 -10.42
C ASN A 503 29.56 0.31 -9.48
N PRO A 504 29.16 -0.96 -9.17
CA PRO A 504 28.00 -1.25 -8.33
C PRO A 504 28.09 -0.69 -6.89
N ARG A 505 29.31 -0.37 -6.41
CA ARG A 505 29.51 0.22 -5.07
C ARG A 505 28.98 1.64 -4.90
N ARG A 506 28.60 2.32 -5.99
CA ARG A 506 28.00 3.66 -5.94
C ARG A 506 26.52 3.64 -5.60
N LEU A 507 25.88 2.48 -5.69
CA LEU A 507 24.44 2.35 -5.41
C LEU A 507 24.25 2.06 -3.91
N ARG A 508 23.61 3.00 -3.21
CA ARG A 508 23.29 2.89 -1.78
C ARG A 508 22.11 1.95 -1.48
N PHE A 509 21.32 1.63 -2.47
CA PHE A 509 20.12 0.80 -2.37
C PHE A 509 20.26 -0.43 -3.25
N PRO A 510 19.49 -1.49 -2.95
CA PRO A 510 19.49 -2.72 -3.75
C PRO A 510 19.24 -2.45 -5.22
N ALA A 511 20.00 -3.13 -6.05
CA ALA A 511 19.83 -3.12 -7.48
C ALA A 511 19.93 -4.55 -8.03
N SER A 512 19.19 -4.85 -9.07
CA SER A 512 19.22 -6.17 -9.72
C SER A 512 19.24 -6.06 -11.23
N THR A 513 19.74 -7.10 -11.86
CA THR A 513 19.66 -7.32 -13.30
C THR A 513 18.92 -8.63 -13.50
N SER A 514 17.88 -8.63 -14.32
CA SER A 514 17.10 -9.80 -14.67
C SER A 514 17.22 -10.06 -16.19
N ILE A 515 17.47 -11.30 -16.54
CA ILE A 515 17.42 -11.78 -17.92
C ILE A 515 16.34 -12.84 -17.96
N SER A 516 15.36 -12.70 -18.84
CA SER A 516 14.29 -13.69 -19.00
C SER A 516 14.09 -14.10 -20.44
N PHE A 517 13.75 -15.37 -20.60
CA PHE A 517 13.33 -15.98 -21.85
C PHE A 517 11.96 -16.61 -21.59
N SER A 518 10.99 -16.32 -22.44
CA SER A 518 9.64 -16.90 -22.38
C SER A 518 9.19 -17.41 -23.73
N THR A 519 8.38 -18.47 -23.72
CA THR A 519 7.68 -18.97 -24.89
C THR A 519 6.28 -19.38 -24.47
N ASP A 520 5.31 -19.00 -25.28
CA ASP A 520 3.90 -19.24 -25.03
C ASP A 520 3.23 -19.79 -26.27
N TRP A 521 2.41 -20.81 -26.09
CA TRP A 521 1.52 -21.35 -27.10
C TRP A 521 0.09 -21.11 -26.69
N LEU A 522 -0.60 -20.27 -27.45
CA LEU A 522 -2.01 -19.91 -27.22
C LEU A 522 -2.88 -20.51 -28.32
N ASN A 523 -3.80 -21.39 -27.95
CA ASN A 523 -4.88 -21.84 -28.82
C ASN A 523 -6.18 -21.11 -28.44
N ARG A 524 -6.76 -20.39 -29.36
CA ARG A 524 -8.09 -19.82 -29.26
C ARG A 524 -9.04 -20.63 -30.12
N SER A 525 -9.70 -21.61 -29.51
CA SER A 525 -10.62 -22.48 -30.21
C SER A 525 -11.67 -21.70 -31.01
N GLY A 526 -11.81 -22.03 -32.30
CA GLY A 526 -12.69 -21.33 -33.23
C GLY A 526 -12.09 -20.03 -33.82
N PHE A 527 -10.83 -19.68 -33.51
CA PHE A 527 -10.20 -18.45 -34.02
C PHE A 527 -8.80 -18.68 -34.58
N TYR A 528 -7.81 -18.88 -33.70
CA TYR A 528 -6.40 -18.95 -34.12
C TYR A 528 -5.52 -19.70 -33.12
N ASN A 529 -4.39 -20.15 -33.64
CA ASN A 529 -3.26 -20.60 -32.82
C ASN A 529 -2.11 -19.59 -32.98
N MET A 530 -1.58 -19.14 -31.84
CA MET A 530 -0.48 -18.18 -31.77
C MET A 530 0.68 -18.73 -30.96
N PHE A 531 1.88 -18.54 -31.46
CA PHE A 531 3.12 -18.80 -30.78
C PHE A 531 3.80 -17.49 -30.47
N SER A 532 4.23 -17.29 -29.21
CA SER A 532 4.95 -16.11 -28.78
C SER A 532 6.30 -16.49 -28.21
N LEU A 533 7.32 -15.70 -28.54
CA LEU A 533 8.67 -15.80 -28.00
C LEU A 533 9.06 -14.45 -27.40
N GLY A 534 9.58 -14.45 -26.16
CA GLY A 534 10.00 -13.26 -25.46
C GLY A 534 11.42 -13.36 -24.91
N VAL A 535 12.19 -12.27 -25.03
CA VAL A 535 13.51 -12.11 -24.38
C VAL A 535 13.59 -10.72 -23.77
N ASP A 536 13.84 -10.64 -22.45
CA ASP A 536 13.97 -9.38 -21.75
C ASP A 536 15.26 -9.29 -20.97
N LEU A 537 15.86 -8.10 -20.97
CA LEU A 537 16.93 -7.69 -20.08
C LEU A 537 16.42 -6.50 -19.27
N ALA A 538 16.26 -6.65 -17.98
CA ALA A 538 15.75 -5.61 -17.10
C ALA A 538 16.74 -5.24 -16.00
N TYR A 539 16.80 -3.96 -15.70
CA TYR A 539 17.56 -3.38 -14.59
C TYR A 539 16.60 -2.73 -13.62
N THR A 540 16.64 -3.16 -12.37
CA THR A 540 15.84 -2.57 -11.29
C THR A 540 16.78 -1.95 -10.26
N TRP A 541 16.49 -0.70 -9.84
CA TRP A 541 17.24 -0.04 -8.75
C TRP A 541 16.33 0.88 -7.96
N ARG A 542 16.77 1.21 -6.74
CA ARG A 542 16.14 2.22 -5.90
C ARG A 542 17.13 3.36 -5.64
N ARG A 543 16.61 4.59 -5.60
CA ARG A 543 17.39 5.76 -5.20
C ARG A 543 17.20 6.08 -3.72
N ASN A 544 16.03 5.77 -3.19
CA ASN A 544 15.62 5.92 -1.80
C ASN A 544 14.58 4.85 -1.46
N HIS A 545 14.05 4.87 -0.24
CA HIS A 545 13.03 3.91 0.21
C HIS A 545 11.69 4.03 -0.51
N THR A 546 11.40 5.20 -1.08
CA THR A 546 10.11 5.52 -1.71
C THR A 546 10.11 5.41 -3.22
N SER A 547 11.27 5.36 -3.89
CA SER A 547 11.37 5.32 -5.36
C SER A 547 12.00 4.03 -5.87
N ARG A 548 11.34 3.42 -6.84
CA ARG A 548 11.83 2.26 -7.60
C ARG A 548 11.87 2.62 -9.07
N HIS A 549 12.97 2.30 -9.71
CA HIS A 549 13.18 2.45 -11.15
C HIS A 549 13.39 1.09 -11.77
N GLU A 550 12.79 0.86 -12.91
CA GLU A 550 12.95 -0.34 -13.71
C GLU A 550 13.14 0.06 -15.16
N LEU A 551 14.29 -0.30 -15.73
CA LEU A 551 14.63 -0.05 -17.12
C LEU A 551 14.83 -1.40 -17.81
N THR A 552 14.05 -1.66 -18.83
CA THR A 552 14.19 -2.81 -19.73
C THR A 552 14.71 -2.27 -21.07
N PRO A 553 16.03 -2.15 -21.26
CA PRO A 553 16.59 -1.60 -22.49
C PRO A 553 16.40 -2.52 -23.69
N ILE A 554 16.19 -3.81 -23.43
CA ILE A 554 15.96 -4.82 -24.45
C ILE A 554 14.76 -5.65 -24.02
N SER A 555 13.68 -5.53 -24.75
CA SER A 555 12.49 -6.37 -24.69
C SER A 555 12.15 -6.76 -26.13
N LEU A 556 12.37 -8.01 -26.44
CA LEU A 556 12.10 -8.54 -27.78
C LEU A 556 10.91 -9.49 -27.65
N SER A 557 9.83 -9.22 -28.32
CA SER A 557 8.73 -10.17 -28.47
C SER A 557 8.48 -10.47 -29.94
N PHE A 558 8.21 -11.72 -30.22
CA PHE A 558 7.86 -12.21 -31.52
C PHE A 558 6.57 -13.02 -31.45
N ASP A 559 5.51 -12.51 -32.05
CA ASP A 559 4.21 -13.17 -32.10
C ASP A 559 3.96 -13.67 -33.51
N LYS A 560 3.61 -14.97 -33.61
CA LYS A 560 3.35 -15.63 -34.88
C LYS A 560 2.01 -16.35 -34.85
N LEU A 561 1.13 -16.00 -35.78
CA LEU A 561 -0.08 -16.75 -36.07
C LEU A 561 0.28 -18.00 -36.88
N ILE A 562 0.04 -19.19 -36.29
CA ILE A 562 0.37 -20.47 -36.94
C ILE A 562 -0.82 -20.94 -37.78
N HIS A 563 -2.02 -20.78 -37.28
CA HIS A 563 -3.25 -21.21 -37.91
C HIS A 563 -4.38 -20.26 -37.59
N THR A 564 -5.19 -19.92 -38.57
CA THR A 564 -6.43 -19.16 -38.45
C THR A 564 -7.58 -20.00 -38.98
N THR A 565 -8.78 -19.76 -38.43
CA THR A 565 -10.00 -20.39 -38.93
C THR A 565 -10.67 -19.49 -39.94
N THR A 566 -11.47 -20.07 -40.85
CA THR A 566 -12.25 -19.30 -41.87
C THR A 566 -13.17 -18.28 -41.19
N GLU A 567 -13.68 -18.58 -39.97
CA GLU A 567 -14.52 -17.67 -39.21
C GLU A 567 -13.70 -16.46 -38.73
N PHE A 568 -12.47 -16.68 -38.25
CA PHE A 568 -11.56 -15.63 -37.83
C PHE A 568 -11.08 -14.79 -39.02
N ASP A 569 -10.76 -15.41 -40.15
CA ASP A 569 -10.40 -14.71 -41.39
C ASP A 569 -11.53 -13.82 -41.90
N SER A 570 -12.78 -14.24 -41.75
CA SER A 570 -13.96 -13.40 -42.06
C SER A 570 -14.03 -12.17 -41.18
N ILE A 571 -13.71 -12.29 -39.86
CA ILE A 571 -13.64 -11.17 -38.92
C ILE A 571 -12.53 -10.21 -39.32
N LEU A 572 -11.35 -10.72 -39.64
CA LEU A 572 -10.20 -9.92 -40.09
C LEU A 572 -10.52 -9.13 -41.35
N ASN A 573 -11.28 -9.71 -42.26
CA ASN A 573 -11.69 -9.04 -43.52
C ASN A 573 -12.69 -7.88 -43.27
N VAL A 574 -13.54 -7.99 -42.25
CA VAL A 574 -14.51 -6.95 -41.85
C VAL A 574 -13.87 -5.87 -40.97
N SER A 575 -12.78 -6.19 -40.24
CA SER A 575 -12.11 -5.29 -39.33
C SER A 575 -10.61 -5.12 -39.72
N PRO A 576 -10.31 -4.25 -40.70
CA PRO A 576 -8.92 -4.07 -41.20
C PRO A 576 -7.93 -3.65 -40.09
N SER A 577 -8.36 -2.84 -39.14
CA SER A 577 -7.56 -2.45 -37.98
C SER A 577 -7.16 -3.64 -37.10
N LEU A 578 -8.10 -4.59 -36.87
CA LEU A 578 -7.82 -5.83 -36.17
C LEU A 578 -6.89 -6.72 -36.96
N ALA A 579 -7.13 -6.83 -38.28
CA ALA A 579 -6.26 -7.60 -39.17
C ALA A 579 -4.80 -7.12 -39.13
N VAL A 580 -4.58 -5.80 -39.13
CA VAL A 580 -3.25 -5.22 -39.02
C VAL A 580 -2.66 -5.45 -37.63
N SER A 581 -3.48 -5.38 -36.58
CA SER A 581 -3.01 -5.53 -35.19
C SER A 581 -2.69 -6.97 -34.82
N MET A 582 -3.18 -7.96 -35.56
CA MET A 582 -2.99 -9.42 -35.33
C MET A 582 -1.97 -10.07 -36.28
N ARG A 583 -1.33 -9.32 -37.15
CA ARG A 583 -0.29 -9.88 -38.06
C ARG A 583 0.92 -10.39 -37.28
N ASP A 584 1.60 -11.35 -37.86
CA ASP A 584 2.93 -11.75 -37.44
C ASP A 584 3.84 -10.54 -37.30
N ARG A 585 4.47 -10.38 -36.12
CA ARG A 585 5.33 -9.22 -35.92
C ARG A 585 6.42 -9.45 -34.93
N PHE A 586 7.43 -8.65 -35.09
CA PHE A 586 8.51 -8.50 -34.14
C PHE A 586 8.36 -7.15 -33.41
N VAL A 587 8.40 -7.16 -32.09
CA VAL A 587 8.29 -5.97 -31.24
C VAL A 587 9.57 -5.79 -30.43
N PRO A 588 10.58 -5.13 -31.02
CA PRO A 588 11.79 -4.73 -30.30
C PRO A 588 11.48 -3.45 -29.51
N ALA A 589 11.37 -3.58 -28.20
CA ALA A 589 10.96 -2.47 -27.34
C ALA A 589 12.00 -2.16 -26.27
N MET A 590 11.92 -0.92 -25.78
CA MET A 590 12.56 -0.45 -24.57
C MET A 590 11.46 0.07 -23.65
N GLN A 591 11.53 -0.25 -22.34
CA GLN A 591 10.55 0.18 -21.37
C GLN A 591 11.23 0.77 -20.13
N TYR A 592 10.68 1.86 -19.63
CA TYR A 592 11.07 2.43 -18.35
C TYR A 592 9.84 2.59 -17.46
N THR A 593 9.93 2.07 -16.24
CA THR A 593 8.88 2.20 -15.23
C THR A 593 9.45 2.87 -13.97
N TYR A 594 8.81 3.94 -13.56
CA TYR A 594 9.04 4.61 -12.30
C TYR A 594 7.89 4.32 -11.34
N THR A 595 8.21 3.90 -10.12
CA THR A 595 7.21 3.69 -9.07
C THR A 595 7.61 4.46 -7.83
N TYR A 596 6.73 5.35 -7.40
CA TYR A 596 6.79 6.01 -6.10
C TYR A 596 5.83 5.32 -5.13
N THR A 597 6.32 5.00 -3.95
CA THR A 597 5.50 4.46 -2.85
C THR A 597 5.76 5.33 -1.62
N SER A 598 4.71 5.86 -1.01
CA SER A 598 4.84 6.65 0.22
C SER A 598 5.52 5.84 1.33
N PRO A 599 6.16 6.49 2.32
CA PRO A 599 6.74 5.79 3.47
C PRO A 599 5.71 4.88 4.18
N ALA A 600 6.18 3.78 4.75
CA ALA A 600 5.33 2.82 5.47
C ALA A 600 4.58 3.44 6.67
N SER A 601 5.14 4.52 7.24
CA SER A 601 4.52 5.30 8.32
C SER A 601 3.38 6.23 7.86
N SER A 602 3.14 6.34 6.55
CA SER A 602 2.09 7.20 6.03
C SER A 602 0.71 6.66 6.40
N ARG A 603 -0.11 7.49 7.07
CA ARG A 603 -1.51 7.18 7.38
C ARG A 603 -2.35 6.92 6.12
N ASN A 604 -2.06 7.69 5.07
CA ASN A 604 -2.76 7.65 3.79
C ASN A 604 -1.77 7.31 2.66
N PRO A 605 -1.45 6.02 2.47
CA PRO A 605 -0.45 5.60 1.50
C PRO A 605 -0.87 5.96 0.06
N ILE A 606 0.12 6.42 -0.71
CA ILE A 606 0.01 6.70 -2.13
C ILE A 606 1.03 5.87 -2.90
N ILE A 607 0.61 5.31 -4.03
CA ILE A 607 1.46 4.65 -5.01
C ILE A 607 1.24 5.36 -6.34
N TRP A 608 2.30 5.84 -6.95
CA TRP A 608 2.29 6.41 -8.29
C TRP A 608 3.22 5.62 -9.19
N GLN A 609 2.71 5.15 -10.31
CA GLN A 609 3.47 4.43 -11.32
C GLN A 609 3.38 5.16 -12.65
N LEU A 610 4.53 5.41 -13.27
CA LEU A 610 4.67 5.94 -14.62
C LEU A 610 5.42 4.91 -15.46
N THR A 611 4.84 4.50 -16.59
CA THR A 611 5.48 3.58 -17.53
C THR A 611 5.56 4.23 -18.90
N VAL A 612 6.75 4.20 -19.48
CA VAL A 612 7.03 4.63 -20.86
C VAL A 612 7.60 3.44 -21.61
N LYS A 613 6.93 3.01 -22.66
CA LYS A 613 7.40 1.95 -23.58
C LYS A 613 7.57 2.53 -24.96
N GLU A 614 8.75 2.36 -25.53
CA GLU A 614 9.06 2.70 -26.93
C GLU A 614 9.39 1.41 -27.66
N ALA A 615 8.88 1.24 -28.86
CA ALA A 615 9.16 0.09 -29.70
C ALA A 615 9.62 0.53 -31.11
N GLY A 616 10.68 -0.08 -31.58
CA GLY A 616 11.11 -0.01 -32.95
C GLY A 616 11.99 1.16 -33.37
N ALA A 617 12.19 2.21 -32.55
CA ALA A 617 13.04 3.35 -32.91
C ALA A 617 14.50 2.92 -33.11
N LEU A 618 15.06 2.17 -32.16
CA LEU A 618 16.42 1.65 -32.25
C LEU A 618 16.59 0.76 -33.48
N THR A 619 15.64 -0.12 -33.75
CA THR A 619 15.64 -1.02 -34.90
C THR A 619 15.57 -0.23 -36.19
N SER A 620 14.71 0.79 -36.25
CA SER A 620 14.62 1.69 -37.42
C SER A 620 15.91 2.49 -37.63
N GLY A 621 16.57 2.90 -36.52
CA GLY A 621 17.88 3.53 -36.57
C GLY A 621 18.97 2.62 -37.16
N ILE A 622 19.00 1.35 -36.75
CA ILE A 622 19.92 0.34 -37.32
C ILE A 622 19.65 0.13 -38.80
N CYS A 623 18.37 0.04 -39.20
CA CYS A 623 18.00 -0.04 -40.62
C CYS A 623 18.43 1.21 -41.40
N ALA A 624 18.37 2.39 -40.80
CA ALA A 624 18.83 3.63 -41.41
C ALA A 624 20.34 3.65 -41.60
N MET A 625 21.13 3.12 -40.65
CA MET A 625 22.57 2.94 -40.80
C MET A 625 22.92 1.95 -41.93
N SER A 626 22.04 1.01 -42.25
CA SER A 626 22.19 0.10 -43.38
C SER A 626 21.65 0.64 -44.72
N GLY A 627 21.36 1.95 -44.81
CA GLY A 627 20.95 2.64 -46.03
C GLY A 627 19.44 2.72 -46.27
N GLN A 628 18.61 2.26 -45.30
CA GLN A 628 17.16 2.40 -45.42
C GLN A 628 16.68 3.70 -44.76
N SER A 629 15.82 4.47 -45.43
CA SER A 629 15.26 5.68 -44.82
C SER A 629 14.53 5.38 -43.50
N PHE A 630 14.75 6.23 -42.51
CA PHE A 630 14.05 6.11 -41.21
C PHE A 630 12.53 6.16 -41.39
N SER A 631 12.03 6.98 -42.28
CA SER A 631 10.60 7.18 -42.57
C SER A 631 10.00 6.13 -43.51
N LYS A 632 10.79 5.23 -44.09
CA LYS A 632 10.29 4.19 -44.97
C LYS A 632 9.36 3.25 -44.24
N LYS A 633 8.17 3.00 -44.77
CA LYS A 633 7.22 1.99 -44.25
C LYS A 633 7.60 0.59 -44.74
N ASN A 634 7.08 -0.44 -44.09
CA ASN A 634 7.28 -1.87 -44.42
C ASN A 634 8.75 -2.37 -44.35
N LYS A 635 9.50 -1.83 -43.38
CA LYS A 635 10.81 -2.38 -43.03
C LYS A 635 10.62 -3.72 -42.29
N ASN A 636 11.42 -4.71 -42.64
CA ASN A 636 11.36 -6.05 -42.07
C ASN A 636 12.66 -6.39 -41.33
N VAL A 637 12.53 -7.09 -40.21
CA VAL A 637 13.61 -7.78 -39.49
C VAL A 637 13.28 -9.25 -39.49
N PHE A 638 14.23 -10.10 -39.93
CA PHE A 638 13.99 -11.55 -40.12
C PHE A 638 12.76 -11.87 -40.98
N LYS A 639 12.55 -11.10 -42.05
CA LYS A 639 11.40 -11.19 -42.99
C LYS A 639 10.04 -10.83 -42.37
N ASN A 640 9.97 -10.39 -41.14
CA ASN A 640 8.73 -9.95 -40.44
C ASN A 640 8.73 -8.43 -40.22
N PRO A 641 7.59 -7.76 -40.37
CA PRO A 641 7.47 -6.35 -40.05
C PRO A 641 7.65 -6.14 -38.56
N PHE A 642 8.34 -5.08 -38.15
CA PHE A 642 8.46 -4.72 -36.74
C PHE A 642 7.54 -3.55 -36.38
N ALA A 643 7.01 -3.59 -35.16
CA ALA A 643 6.16 -2.53 -34.63
C ALA A 643 6.96 -1.29 -34.26
N GLN A 644 6.42 -0.10 -34.59
CA GLN A 644 6.93 1.19 -34.11
C GLN A 644 5.83 1.97 -33.39
N PHE A 645 5.97 2.15 -32.11
CA PHE A 645 5.05 2.94 -31.31
C PHE A 645 5.70 3.43 -30.02
N ILE A 646 5.12 4.48 -29.44
CA ILE A 646 5.40 4.94 -28.08
C ILE A 646 4.12 4.81 -27.26
N LYS A 647 4.25 4.28 -26.04
CA LYS A 647 3.15 4.12 -25.09
C LYS A 647 3.55 4.72 -23.75
N VAL A 648 2.75 5.62 -23.23
CA VAL A 648 2.92 6.24 -21.93
C VAL A 648 1.68 5.95 -21.11
N SER A 649 1.86 5.49 -19.88
CA SER A 649 0.75 5.28 -18.94
C SER A 649 1.15 5.73 -17.53
N SER A 650 0.21 6.36 -16.84
CA SER A 650 0.37 6.81 -15.47
C SER A 650 -0.79 6.30 -14.63
N GLU A 651 -0.49 5.75 -13.48
CA GLU A 651 -1.47 5.25 -12.52
C GLU A 651 -1.16 5.78 -11.12
N ILE A 652 -2.16 6.35 -10.47
CA ILE A 652 -2.09 6.83 -9.09
C ILE A 652 -3.12 6.06 -8.27
N ARG A 653 -2.68 5.42 -7.20
CA ARG A 653 -3.51 4.76 -6.20
C ARG A 653 -3.31 5.45 -4.87
N LYS A 654 -4.40 5.78 -4.19
CA LYS A 654 -4.36 6.40 -2.87
C LYS A 654 -5.38 5.76 -1.95
N SER A 655 -4.98 5.47 -0.72
CA SER A 655 -5.85 4.92 0.31
C SER A 655 -5.98 5.91 1.45
N TYR A 656 -7.21 6.23 1.83
CA TYR A 656 -7.51 7.11 2.97
C TYR A 656 -8.07 6.26 4.11
N LYS A 657 -7.47 6.36 5.28
CA LYS A 657 -7.96 5.72 6.49
C LYS A 657 -9.06 6.59 7.09
N LEU A 658 -10.32 6.16 6.99
CA LEU A 658 -11.49 6.86 7.53
C LEU A 658 -11.87 6.40 8.94
N GLY A 659 -11.43 5.20 9.34
CA GLY A 659 -11.68 4.61 10.64
C GLY A 659 -10.71 3.47 10.93
N ILE A 660 -10.91 2.74 12.04
CA ILE A 660 -10.02 1.63 12.42
C ILE A 660 -9.96 0.58 11.30
N ASN A 661 -11.11 0.16 10.78
CA ASN A 661 -11.22 -0.86 9.74
C ASN A 661 -11.93 -0.35 8.48
N THR A 662 -12.13 0.98 8.34
CA THR A 662 -12.79 1.59 7.19
C THR A 662 -11.78 2.37 6.36
N ARG A 663 -11.75 2.11 5.05
CA ARG A 663 -10.82 2.74 4.10
C ARG A 663 -11.54 3.19 2.83
N LEU A 664 -11.16 4.35 2.33
CA LEU A 664 -11.52 4.80 0.99
C LEU A 664 -10.31 4.60 0.08
N ALA A 665 -10.40 3.68 -0.86
CA ALA A 665 -9.39 3.47 -1.88
C ALA A 665 -9.78 4.20 -3.16
N THR A 666 -8.82 4.90 -3.78
CA THR A 666 -9.01 5.62 -5.03
C THR A 666 -7.92 5.26 -6.01
N ARG A 667 -8.27 5.19 -7.29
CA ARG A 667 -7.35 4.92 -8.39
C ARG A 667 -7.71 5.83 -9.56
N ILE A 668 -6.69 6.41 -10.20
CA ILE A 668 -6.80 7.11 -11.47
C ILE A 668 -5.72 6.55 -12.38
N MET A 669 -6.10 6.17 -13.59
CA MET A 669 -5.20 5.66 -14.62
C MET A 669 -5.46 6.38 -15.93
N GLY A 670 -4.41 6.91 -16.54
CA GLY A 670 -4.43 7.47 -17.87
C GLY A 670 -3.30 6.90 -18.72
N GLY A 671 -3.53 6.77 -20.04
CA GLY A 671 -2.49 6.29 -20.93
C GLY A 671 -2.75 6.68 -22.38
N VAL A 672 -1.67 6.84 -23.13
CA VAL A 672 -1.67 7.14 -24.56
C VAL A 672 -0.67 6.24 -25.26
N ALA A 673 -1.06 5.68 -26.38
CA ALA A 673 -0.20 4.91 -27.28
C ALA A 673 -0.27 5.50 -28.69
N TYR A 674 0.86 5.77 -29.28
CA TYR A 674 0.96 6.39 -30.61
C TYR A 674 1.86 5.58 -31.52
N SER A 675 1.30 5.06 -32.61
CA SER A 675 2.02 4.36 -33.68
C SER A 675 2.63 5.35 -34.66
N TYR A 676 3.83 5.08 -35.11
CA TYR A 676 4.55 5.91 -36.08
C TYR A 676 5.45 5.06 -37.03
N GLY A 677 6.00 5.67 -38.02
CA GLY A 677 7.01 5.07 -38.91
C GLY A 677 6.53 3.80 -39.60
N ASN A 678 7.00 2.64 -39.17
CA ASN A 678 6.76 1.34 -39.83
C ASN A 678 5.35 0.78 -39.62
N THR A 679 4.58 1.27 -38.63
CA THR A 679 3.23 0.80 -38.35
C THR A 679 2.26 1.95 -38.16
N ASP A 680 1.05 1.82 -38.68
CA ASP A 680 -0.02 2.81 -38.55
C ASP A 680 -0.93 2.54 -37.32
N ILE A 681 -0.89 1.31 -36.78
CA ILE A 681 -1.73 0.86 -35.66
C ILE A 681 -0.85 0.21 -34.62
N VAL A 682 -1.16 0.51 -33.31
CA VAL A 682 -0.49 -0.14 -32.17
C VAL A 682 -0.87 -1.63 -32.11
N PRO A 683 0.08 -2.53 -31.82
CA PRO A 683 -0.22 -3.97 -31.62
C PRO A 683 -1.37 -4.22 -30.67
N TYR A 684 -2.24 -5.18 -30.97
CA TYR A 684 -3.40 -5.53 -30.15
C TYR A 684 -3.04 -5.80 -28.68
N ASN A 685 -1.92 -6.47 -28.41
CA ASN A 685 -1.44 -6.76 -27.06
C ASN A 685 -0.98 -5.51 -26.30
N ASP A 686 -0.63 -4.43 -27.02
CA ASP A 686 -0.19 -3.16 -26.45
C ASP A 686 -1.30 -2.09 -26.41
N GLN A 687 -2.44 -2.31 -27.05
CA GLN A 687 -3.60 -1.42 -26.96
C GLN A 687 -4.23 -1.45 -25.56
N PHE A 688 -4.91 -0.37 -25.21
CA PHE A 688 -5.67 -0.28 -23.94
C PHE A 688 -7.08 -0.87 -24.10
N TYR A 689 -7.64 -1.31 -22.98
CA TYR A 689 -9.03 -1.74 -22.87
C TYR A 689 -9.61 -1.36 -21.52
N VAL A 690 -10.97 -1.34 -21.39
CA VAL A 690 -11.73 -1.04 -20.18
C VAL A 690 -12.83 -2.07 -19.98
N GLY A 691 -13.22 -2.27 -18.71
CA GLY A 691 -14.19 -3.26 -18.24
C GLY A 691 -13.55 -4.44 -17.51
N GLY A 692 -14.36 -5.14 -16.72
CA GLY A 692 -13.97 -6.30 -15.93
C GLY A 692 -13.70 -6.00 -14.45
N ALA A 693 -13.44 -7.06 -13.70
CA ALA A 693 -13.34 -7.07 -12.24
C ALA A 693 -12.30 -6.09 -11.64
N ASN A 694 -11.25 -5.71 -12.38
CA ASN A 694 -10.19 -4.81 -11.93
C ASN A 694 -10.17 -3.47 -12.70
N SER A 695 -11.29 -3.14 -13.37
CA SER A 695 -11.45 -1.93 -14.17
C SER A 695 -12.83 -1.32 -13.87
N VAL A 696 -13.68 -1.06 -14.86
CA VAL A 696 -15.04 -0.59 -14.67
C VAL A 696 -15.96 -1.81 -14.46
N ARG A 697 -16.25 -2.15 -13.20
CA ARG A 697 -16.88 -3.41 -12.76
C ARG A 697 -18.35 -3.56 -13.14
N ALA A 698 -19.00 -2.51 -13.62
CA ALA A 698 -20.35 -2.59 -14.15
C ALA A 698 -20.40 -3.18 -15.57
N PHE A 699 -19.24 -3.42 -16.18
CA PHE A 699 -19.11 -3.87 -17.57
C PHE A 699 -18.20 -5.11 -17.65
N PRO A 700 -18.52 -6.07 -18.54
CA PRO A 700 -17.62 -7.19 -18.82
C PRO A 700 -16.23 -6.71 -19.28
N ILE A 701 -15.24 -7.60 -19.20
CA ILE A 701 -13.89 -7.29 -19.67
C ILE A 701 -13.88 -6.95 -21.16
N ARG A 702 -13.20 -5.85 -21.54
CA ARG A 702 -13.11 -5.39 -22.92
C ARG A 702 -14.48 -5.12 -23.57
N SER A 703 -15.44 -4.60 -22.85
CA SER A 703 -16.78 -4.32 -23.38
C SER A 703 -17.12 -2.83 -23.46
N VAL A 704 -16.18 -1.95 -23.11
CA VAL A 704 -16.37 -0.49 -23.13
C VAL A 704 -15.46 0.13 -24.19
N GLY A 705 -16.04 0.97 -25.05
CA GLY A 705 -15.32 1.74 -26.06
C GLY A 705 -15.02 0.98 -27.37
N PRO A 706 -14.20 1.57 -28.24
CA PRO A 706 -13.65 2.93 -28.14
C PRO A 706 -14.74 4.01 -28.30
N GLY A 707 -14.65 5.04 -27.41
CA GLY A 707 -15.61 6.15 -27.40
C GLY A 707 -17.05 5.70 -27.32
N ARG A 708 -17.89 6.16 -28.26
CA ARG A 708 -19.31 5.78 -28.42
C ARG A 708 -19.51 4.67 -29.46
N PHE A 709 -18.45 4.00 -29.90
CA PHE A 709 -18.57 2.94 -30.88
C PHE A 709 -19.50 1.83 -30.42
N VAL A 710 -20.51 1.50 -31.25
CA VAL A 710 -21.50 0.46 -30.96
C VAL A 710 -21.10 -0.83 -31.67
N SER A 711 -20.61 -1.78 -30.91
CA SER A 711 -20.22 -3.10 -31.39
C SER A 711 -21.34 -4.14 -31.41
N ARG A 712 -22.60 -3.72 -31.23
CA ARG A 712 -23.78 -4.60 -31.07
C ARG A 712 -24.05 -5.43 -32.32
N GLY A 713 -24.33 -6.73 -32.12
CA GLY A 713 -24.70 -7.66 -33.19
C GLY A 713 -23.53 -8.37 -33.86
N ARG A 714 -22.31 -8.05 -33.58
CA ARG A 714 -21.12 -8.77 -34.06
C ARG A 714 -20.77 -9.88 -33.07
N LYS A 715 -20.63 -11.10 -33.52
CA LYS A 715 -20.40 -12.32 -32.70
C LYS A 715 -19.12 -12.25 -31.84
N TYR A 716 -18.22 -11.28 -32.10
CA TYR A 716 -16.90 -11.15 -31.43
C TYR A 716 -16.54 -9.70 -31.17
N SER A 717 -17.52 -8.94 -30.75
CA SER A 717 -17.43 -7.50 -30.50
C SER A 717 -16.29 -7.04 -29.58
N TYR A 718 -15.90 -7.87 -28.62
CA TYR A 718 -14.83 -7.58 -27.64
C TYR A 718 -13.44 -7.42 -28.29
N MET A 719 -13.21 -7.95 -29.50
CA MET A 719 -11.93 -7.80 -30.20
C MET A 719 -11.75 -6.38 -30.75
N ASP A 720 -12.83 -5.71 -31.11
CA ASP A 720 -12.80 -4.34 -31.64
C ASP A 720 -12.79 -3.27 -30.54
N GLN A 721 -13.04 -3.65 -29.28
CA GLN A 721 -13.19 -2.74 -28.14
C GLN A 721 -11.84 -2.47 -27.43
N THR A 722 -10.90 -2.00 -28.20
CA THR A 722 -9.57 -1.55 -27.73
C THR A 722 -9.29 -0.15 -28.28
N GLY A 723 -8.38 0.57 -27.65
CA GLY A 723 -8.02 1.93 -28.06
C GLY A 723 -6.58 2.30 -27.80
N ASP A 724 -6.22 3.46 -28.33
CA ASP A 724 -4.88 4.05 -28.20
C ASP A 724 -4.78 5.00 -26.98
N ILE A 725 -5.91 5.53 -26.53
CA ILE A 725 -6.02 6.41 -25.37
C ILE A 725 -6.89 5.71 -24.33
N LYS A 726 -6.53 5.82 -23.06
CA LYS A 726 -7.31 5.29 -21.91
C LYS A 726 -7.42 6.33 -20.82
N LEU A 727 -8.62 6.45 -20.25
CA LEU A 727 -8.86 7.13 -18.98
C LEU A 727 -9.76 6.26 -18.12
N GLU A 728 -9.36 6.07 -16.84
CA GLU A 728 -10.09 5.24 -15.89
C GLU A 728 -9.96 5.83 -14.49
N GLY A 729 -11.07 5.88 -13.75
CA GLY A 729 -11.15 6.32 -12.36
C GLY A 729 -11.99 5.34 -11.55
N ASN A 730 -11.50 4.99 -10.35
CA ASN A 730 -12.17 4.06 -9.45
C ASN A 730 -12.15 4.62 -8.04
N ILE A 731 -13.27 4.51 -7.35
CA ILE A 731 -13.43 4.87 -5.94
C ILE A 731 -14.11 3.71 -5.25
N GLU A 732 -13.54 3.23 -4.13
CA GLU A 732 -14.08 2.10 -3.37
C GLU A 732 -14.02 2.38 -1.88
N LEU A 733 -15.18 2.41 -1.23
CA LEU A 733 -15.31 2.45 0.23
C LEU A 733 -15.35 1.02 0.77
N ARG A 734 -14.38 0.65 1.58
CA ARG A 734 -14.25 -0.67 2.23
C ARG A 734 -14.57 -0.52 3.71
N PHE A 735 -15.43 -1.40 4.21
CA PHE A 735 -15.90 -1.33 5.59
C PHE A 735 -16.18 -2.73 6.16
N PRO A 736 -15.98 -2.93 7.46
CA PRO A 736 -16.26 -4.23 8.08
C PRO A 736 -17.76 -4.47 8.15
N LEU A 737 -18.18 -5.72 7.94
CA LEU A 737 -19.54 -6.18 8.16
C LEU A 737 -19.61 -7.01 9.45
N PHE A 738 -19.05 -8.21 9.45
CA PHE A 738 -18.93 -9.07 10.63
C PHE A 738 -17.81 -10.10 10.43
N GLY A 739 -17.08 -10.40 11.50
CA GLY A 739 -15.92 -11.30 11.45
C GLY A 739 -14.92 -10.88 10.38
N SER A 740 -14.50 -11.81 9.54
CA SER A 740 -13.61 -11.58 8.40
C SER A 740 -14.33 -11.08 7.14
N LEU A 741 -15.64 -10.86 7.19
CA LEU A 741 -16.41 -10.37 6.05
C LEU A 741 -16.42 -8.84 6.02
N MET A 742 -15.99 -8.28 4.92
CA MET A 742 -16.01 -6.84 4.64
C MET A 742 -16.97 -6.52 3.51
N GLY A 743 -17.65 -5.41 3.62
CA GLY A 743 -18.43 -4.80 2.54
C GLY A 743 -17.60 -3.84 1.74
N ALA A 744 -17.99 -3.65 0.49
CA ALA A 744 -17.46 -2.57 -0.34
C ALA A 744 -18.60 -1.91 -1.13
N TRP A 745 -18.52 -0.60 -1.26
CA TRP A 745 -19.32 0.16 -2.22
C TRP A 745 -18.36 0.88 -3.16
N PHE A 746 -18.67 0.85 -4.46
CA PHE A 746 -17.75 1.41 -5.44
C PHE A 746 -18.47 2.20 -6.54
N VAL A 747 -17.70 3.12 -7.12
CA VAL A 747 -18.03 3.86 -8.33
C VAL A 747 -16.82 3.79 -9.26
N ASP A 748 -17.04 3.33 -10.48
CA ASP A 748 -16.04 3.18 -11.51
C ASP A 748 -16.46 3.95 -12.76
N ALA A 749 -15.50 4.66 -13.37
CA ALA A 749 -15.70 5.34 -14.65
C ALA A 749 -14.50 5.10 -15.56
N GLY A 750 -14.72 4.96 -16.86
CA GLY A 750 -13.61 4.85 -17.80
C GLY A 750 -14.03 4.56 -19.22
N ASN A 751 -13.11 4.81 -20.15
CA ASN A 751 -13.24 4.45 -21.55
C ASN A 751 -11.87 4.37 -22.22
N VAL A 752 -11.85 3.83 -23.43
CA VAL A 752 -10.74 3.92 -24.36
C VAL A 752 -11.19 4.65 -25.63
N TRP A 753 -10.23 5.23 -26.37
CA TRP A 753 -10.48 5.92 -27.63
C TRP A 753 -9.40 5.60 -28.62
N THR A 754 -9.72 5.71 -29.91
CA THR A 754 -8.72 5.71 -30.97
C THR A 754 -8.13 7.10 -31.14
N MET A 755 -6.85 7.18 -31.42
CA MET A 755 -6.18 8.46 -31.69
C MET A 755 -6.43 8.93 -33.12
N ARG A 756 -6.57 7.99 -34.06
CA ARG A 756 -6.86 8.25 -35.47
C ARG A 756 -8.29 7.86 -35.78
N SER A 757 -8.90 8.57 -36.69
CA SER A 757 -10.20 8.20 -37.25
C SER A 757 -10.16 6.80 -37.86
N ASP A 758 -11.13 5.97 -37.51
CA ASP A 758 -11.29 4.62 -38.01
C ASP A 758 -12.72 4.47 -38.58
N GLU A 759 -12.83 4.27 -39.88
CA GLU A 759 -14.12 4.15 -40.58
C GLU A 759 -14.94 2.96 -40.07
N THR A 760 -14.25 1.90 -39.57
CA THR A 760 -14.89 0.69 -39.01
C THR A 760 -15.37 0.88 -37.59
N ARG A 761 -14.85 1.89 -36.88
CA ARG A 761 -15.15 2.20 -35.47
C ARG A 761 -15.62 3.65 -35.33
N GLN A 762 -16.68 4.01 -36.05
CA GLN A 762 -17.24 5.37 -36.02
C GLN A 762 -17.67 5.76 -34.59
N GLY A 763 -17.35 6.99 -34.16
CA GLY A 763 -17.54 7.47 -32.80
C GLY A 763 -16.47 7.01 -31.80
N GLY A 764 -15.43 6.30 -32.27
CA GLY A 764 -14.35 5.81 -31.43
C GLY A 764 -13.19 6.79 -31.23
N THR A 765 -13.14 7.88 -31.98
CA THR A 765 -12.04 8.85 -31.91
C THR A 765 -12.18 9.78 -30.71
N PHE A 766 -11.07 10.11 -30.07
CA PHE A 766 -11.05 11.01 -28.90
C PHE A 766 -11.38 12.45 -29.28
N HIS A 767 -12.39 13.03 -28.61
CA HIS A 767 -12.75 14.45 -28.64
C HIS A 767 -12.93 14.98 -27.23
N LEU A 768 -12.13 15.95 -26.83
CA LEU A 768 -12.15 16.49 -25.47
C LEU A 768 -13.52 17.04 -25.01
N PRO A 769 -14.32 17.74 -25.87
CA PRO A 769 -15.66 18.20 -25.49
C PRO A 769 -16.62 17.05 -25.13
N ASP A 770 -16.44 15.88 -25.73
CA ASP A 770 -17.31 14.72 -25.54
C ASP A 770 -16.89 13.81 -24.38
N LEU A 771 -15.78 14.12 -23.72
CA LEU A 771 -15.13 13.24 -22.72
C LEU A 771 -16.12 12.69 -21.69
N PHE A 772 -16.93 13.55 -21.06
CA PHE A 772 -17.88 13.10 -20.02
C PHE A 772 -19.02 12.23 -20.57
N ASN A 773 -19.45 12.49 -21.79
CA ASN A 773 -20.48 11.69 -22.44
C ASN A 773 -19.94 10.35 -22.97
N ASP A 774 -18.62 10.26 -23.17
CA ASP A 774 -17.97 9.05 -23.62
C ASP A 774 -17.55 8.13 -22.45
N LEU A 775 -17.45 8.66 -21.21
CA LEU A 775 -17.06 7.83 -20.06
C LEU A 775 -18.19 6.89 -19.65
N ALA A 776 -17.96 5.60 -19.75
CA ALA A 776 -18.85 4.62 -19.11
C ALA A 776 -18.79 4.82 -17.59
N LEU A 777 -19.95 4.79 -16.93
CA LEU A 777 -20.09 4.95 -15.48
C LEU A 777 -20.83 3.76 -14.89
N GLY A 778 -20.30 3.23 -13.81
CA GLY A 778 -20.93 2.17 -13.05
C GLY A 778 -20.77 2.36 -11.55
N SER A 779 -21.69 1.83 -10.80
CA SER A 779 -21.63 1.72 -9.35
C SER A 779 -21.99 0.30 -8.92
N GLY A 780 -21.65 -0.05 -7.69
CA GLY A 780 -22.00 -1.38 -7.23
C GLY A 780 -21.61 -1.64 -5.79
N ALA A 781 -21.99 -2.81 -5.34
CA ALA A 781 -21.63 -3.30 -4.02
C ALA A 781 -20.83 -4.60 -4.14
N GLY A 782 -20.00 -4.86 -3.15
CA GLY A 782 -19.21 -6.08 -3.15
C GLY A 782 -18.99 -6.62 -1.73
N LEU A 783 -18.74 -7.92 -1.70
CA LEU A 783 -18.34 -8.64 -0.50
C LEU A 783 -16.88 -9.03 -0.60
N ARG A 784 -16.16 -8.94 0.52
CA ARG A 784 -14.76 -9.31 0.67
C ARG A 784 -14.64 -10.25 1.86
N TYR A 785 -14.18 -11.47 1.62
CA TYR A 785 -13.88 -12.40 2.70
C TYR A 785 -12.35 -12.48 2.88
N ASP A 786 -11.88 -11.86 3.94
CA ASP A 786 -10.45 -11.77 4.23
C ASP A 786 -10.01 -12.95 5.09
N LEU A 787 -9.16 -13.80 4.51
CA LEU A 787 -8.57 -14.99 5.13
C LEU A 787 -7.14 -14.71 5.63
N GLU A 788 -6.70 -13.44 5.73
CA GLU A 788 -5.34 -12.98 6.03
C GLU A 788 -4.33 -13.24 4.90
N PHE A 789 -4.28 -14.46 4.37
CA PHE A 789 -3.40 -14.85 3.25
C PHE A 789 -4.09 -14.73 1.88
N LEU A 790 -5.41 -14.60 1.84
CA LEU A 790 -6.22 -14.57 0.62
C LEU A 790 -7.50 -13.77 0.85
N VAL A 791 -7.83 -12.86 -0.04
CA VAL A 791 -9.11 -12.15 -0.06
C VAL A 791 -9.97 -12.67 -1.20
N ILE A 792 -11.10 -13.27 -0.87
CA ILE A 792 -12.11 -13.68 -1.85
C ILE A 792 -13.08 -12.52 -2.05
N ARG A 793 -13.37 -12.17 -3.30
CA ARG A 793 -14.17 -11.03 -3.67
C ARG A 793 -15.32 -11.40 -4.58
N LEU A 794 -16.50 -10.87 -4.28
CA LEU A 794 -17.68 -10.94 -5.11
C LEU A 794 -18.22 -9.52 -5.31
N ASP A 795 -18.22 -9.03 -6.54
CA ASP A 795 -18.67 -7.67 -6.89
C ASP A 795 -19.91 -7.75 -7.79
N LEU A 796 -20.97 -7.04 -7.43
CA LEU A 796 -22.14 -6.79 -8.26
C LEU A 796 -22.09 -5.34 -8.74
N GLY A 797 -21.80 -5.15 -10.02
CA GLY A 797 -21.78 -3.84 -10.68
C GLY A 797 -23.09 -3.56 -11.42
N VAL A 798 -23.49 -2.30 -11.42
CA VAL A 798 -24.66 -1.78 -12.14
C VAL A 798 -24.21 -0.66 -13.07
N ALA A 799 -24.42 -0.80 -14.36
CA ALA A 799 -24.13 0.24 -15.34
C ALA A 799 -25.10 1.42 -15.17
N LEU A 800 -24.55 2.61 -14.94
CA LEU A 800 -25.28 3.87 -14.81
C LEU A 800 -25.27 4.66 -16.12
N HIS A 801 -24.16 4.64 -16.82
CA HIS A 801 -24.00 5.26 -18.14
C HIS A 801 -23.22 4.32 -19.06
N ASP A 802 -23.79 4.04 -20.24
CA ASP A 802 -23.16 3.27 -21.31
C ASP A 802 -23.03 4.18 -22.54
N PRO A 803 -21.79 4.60 -22.91
CA PRO A 803 -21.57 5.48 -24.06
C PRO A 803 -21.99 4.90 -25.40
N ALA A 804 -22.12 3.56 -25.48
CA ALA A 804 -22.64 2.86 -26.65
C ALA A 804 -24.18 2.78 -26.69
N SER A 805 -24.90 3.43 -25.74
CA SER A 805 -26.37 3.43 -25.72
C SER A 805 -26.92 4.34 -26.80
N ILE A 806 -27.87 3.82 -27.60
CA ILE A 806 -28.53 4.55 -28.71
C ILE A 806 -29.64 5.48 -28.21
N LYS A 807 -30.03 5.36 -26.94
CA LYS A 807 -31.17 6.10 -26.40
C LYS A 807 -30.75 7.49 -25.88
N PRO A 808 -31.67 8.50 -26.04
CA PRO A 808 -31.44 9.84 -25.55
C PRO A 808 -31.59 9.87 -24.01
N GLY A 809 -30.51 9.98 -23.30
CA GLY A 809 -30.51 10.13 -21.83
C GLY A 809 -29.22 9.61 -21.21
N TYR A 810 -28.52 10.43 -20.43
CA TYR A 810 -27.25 10.08 -19.85
C TYR A 810 -27.31 8.77 -19.01
N PHE A 811 -28.40 8.57 -18.27
CA PHE A 811 -28.61 7.38 -17.43
C PHE A 811 -29.44 6.26 -18.08
N ASP A 812 -29.74 6.34 -19.38
CA ASP A 812 -30.53 5.31 -20.07
C ASP A 812 -29.59 4.21 -20.64
N THR A 813 -29.46 3.12 -19.92
CA THR A 813 -28.62 1.98 -20.27
C THR A 813 -29.42 0.78 -20.84
N GLY A 814 -30.69 0.99 -21.26
CA GLY A 814 -31.52 -0.05 -21.84
C GLY A 814 -32.26 -0.92 -20.81
N LYS A 815 -32.51 -2.20 -21.12
CA LYS A 815 -33.25 -3.12 -20.24
C LYS A 815 -32.51 -3.37 -18.94
N LEU A 816 -33.21 -3.36 -17.79
CA LEU A 816 -32.65 -3.53 -16.46
C LEU A 816 -31.82 -4.83 -16.32
N SER A 817 -32.25 -5.92 -16.98
CA SER A 817 -31.56 -7.22 -16.95
C SER A 817 -30.12 -7.16 -17.49
N ASN A 818 -29.83 -6.23 -18.40
CA ASN A 818 -28.52 -6.11 -19.07
C ASN A 818 -27.57 -5.10 -18.37
N ARG A 819 -28.05 -4.52 -17.25
CA ARG A 819 -27.27 -3.51 -16.52
C ARG A 819 -26.37 -4.10 -15.44
N PHE A 820 -26.52 -5.36 -15.11
CA PHE A 820 -25.81 -6.01 -14.02
C PHE A 820 -24.63 -6.82 -14.54
N ALA A 821 -23.48 -6.66 -13.86
CA ALA A 821 -22.32 -7.51 -14.05
C ALA A 821 -21.89 -8.08 -12.69
N LEU A 822 -21.77 -9.40 -12.61
CA LEU A 822 -21.29 -10.11 -11.43
C LEU A 822 -19.86 -10.58 -11.67
N HIS A 823 -18.96 -10.22 -10.77
CA HIS A 823 -17.56 -10.61 -10.84
C HIS A 823 -17.13 -11.37 -9.58
N PHE A 824 -16.58 -12.53 -9.79
CA PHE A 824 -15.84 -13.27 -8.77
C PHE A 824 -14.34 -13.04 -8.99
N ALA A 825 -13.61 -12.69 -7.96
CA ALA A 825 -12.18 -12.45 -8.08
C ALA A 825 -11.44 -12.72 -6.76
N ILE A 826 -10.11 -12.79 -6.86
CA ILE A 826 -9.21 -12.97 -5.73
C ILE A 826 -8.36 -11.71 -5.58
N GLY A 827 -8.21 -11.22 -4.34
CA GLY A 827 -7.50 -9.99 -4.03
C GLY A 827 -8.35 -8.72 -4.19
N TYR A 828 -7.74 -7.58 -3.86
CA TYR A 828 -8.37 -6.26 -4.06
C TYR A 828 -8.24 -5.82 -5.52
N PRO A 829 -9.17 -4.99 -6.05
CA PRO A 829 -9.13 -4.57 -7.45
C PRO A 829 -7.97 -3.61 -7.76
N PHE A 830 -7.51 -2.85 -6.77
CA PHE A 830 -6.38 -1.91 -6.86
C PHE A 830 -5.80 -1.55 -5.49
#